data_1155826a25d3dfbe988e5d2dea77db23
#
_entry.id   1155826a25d3dfbe988e5d2dea77db23
#
_cell.length_a   1.000
_cell.length_b   1.000
_cell.length_c   1.000
_cell.angle_alpha   90.00
_cell.angle_beta   90.00
_cell.angle_gamma   90.00
#
_symmetry.space_group_name_H-M   'P 1'
#
loop_
_entity.id
_entity.type
_entity.pdbx_description
1 polymer ?
#
loop_
_entity_poly.entity_id
_entity_poly.type
_entity_poly.pdbx_seq_one_letter_code
_entity_poly.pdbx_strand_id
1 'polypeptide(L)'
;MKFRVSCLAAAVGAAVSVMAQGVWAQETVGQTVVVSATRVDMQDQDAPYASEVHTREDIERSGVSSLYEYLAQQTSLQVTPSYGNRYTPQISMRGYGNANGHQNVVISVDGRRLNNIDMAPQLIGSISLADVERIEITKGSGSVLYGDGATAGTIQIYTKARDGASLDAYAGNYGARGAVASAGIVRDRFDLSATLDHSRFGGFSDKDPSGHRDQSEANTWRFAAGGKPVDALRLDFEAGASRIDTRYPSSLSLTQFQTDPGMNKGRNYTRQKLDTDHWSLGADYALNPEWRLSAQHHDEDKMSKYPVSGWTSDYRYLSDEIALQFSRGGLALNAGVHRFDGERSQSDSVTTKENLGWYVQGQYALDALTLSGGVRRERVEYAYKPDAGKSLDADDSLTSWEVGANYRIDPALSVFATYSDAFLTPDIDRFFSTDWDTYEVIFNGFIEPAQARTVTVGLNHLTDRNRLKLSVFHARLENEIYLEPISYMNTNIDKSHKYGVEVQDSLQITPNVTGLVNYAWTRAIIDREADGGGAYDGKELPGVSRHSLVAGFNVRVTDRGNLNLSHTWRSKAWAADDFDNNNAQKQRAYQSTDVAYRHRVAKDVELYAAVSNLFDRENGLWVRDDAIYPIDFERTWKVGARLTF
;
A
#
# COMPACT_ATOMS: atom_id res chain seq x y z
N MET A 1 -10.05 35.44 4.86
CA MET A 1 -9.66 35.07 3.50
C MET A 1 -10.85 34.37 2.84
N LYS A 2 -11.57 35.03 1.93
CA LYS A 2 -12.82 34.51 1.35
C LYS A 2 -12.47 33.52 0.24
N PHE A 3 -12.82 32.26 0.43
CA PHE A 3 -12.66 31.20 -0.57
C PHE A 3 -13.59 31.46 -1.77
N ARG A 4 -13.04 31.53 -2.97
CA ARG A 4 -13.81 31.53 -4.22
C ARG A 4 -14.16 30.07 -4.59
N VAL A 5 -15.24 29.56 -4.04
CA VAL A 5 -15.83 28.25 -4.39
C VAL A 5 -16.60 28.29 -5.73
N SER A 6 -16.75 29.50 -6.32
CA SER A 6 -17.70 29.76 -7.42
C SER A 6 -17.30 29.17 -8.79
N CYS A 7 -16.02 28.83 -9.04
CA CYS A 7 -15.60 28.36 -10.38
C CYS A 7 -15.74 26.85 -10.57
N LEU A 8 -15.60 26.06 -9.53
CA LEU A 8 -15.76 24.60 -9.64
C LEU A 8 -17.24 24.20 -9.79
N ALA A 9 -18.14 24.89 -9.06
CA ALA A 9 -19.58 24.68 -9.16
C ALA A 9 -20.15 25.05 -10.55
N ALA A 10 -19.57 26.07 -11.22
CA ALA A 10 -19.97 26.46 -12.56
C ALA A 10 -19.50 25.49 -13.66
N ALA A 11 -18.32 24.88 -13.51
CA ALA A 11 -17.81 23.88 -14.47
C ALA A 11 -18.57 22.55 -14.36
N VAL A 12 -18.95 22.15 -13.14
CA VAL A 12 -19.79 20.97 -12.91
C VAL A 12 -21.23 21.19 -13.38
N GLY A 13 -21.79 22.38 -13.16
CA GLY A 13 -23.13 22.75 -13.63
C GLY A 13 -23.29 22.78 -15.16
N ALA A 14 -22.24 23.16 -15.88
CA ALA A 14 -22.25 23.20 -17.36
C ALA A 14 -22.12 21.80 -17.99
N ALA A 15 -21.43 20.86 -17.35
CA ALA A 15 -21.31 19.49 -17.82
C ALA A 15 -22.61 18.66 -17.62
N VAL A 16 -23.42 18.99 -16.62
CA VAL A 16 -24.66 18.28 -16.31
C VAL A 16 -25.83 18.69 -17.22
N SER A 17 -25.79 19.88 -17.85
CA SER A 17 -26.92 20.43 -18.63
C SER A 17 -27.04 19.92 -20.07
N VAL A 18 -26.10 19.11 -20.57
CA VAL A 18 -26.05 18.69 -21.99
C VAL A 18 -26.55 17.23 -22.22
N MET A 19 -26.88 16.47 -21.18
CA MET A 19 -27.11 15.03 -21.31
C MET A 19 -28.51 14.57 -20.94
N ALA A 20 -29.51 14.96 -21.71
CA ALA A 20 -30.80 14.28 -21.71
C ALA A 20 -31.08 13.67 -23.08
N GLN A 21 -30.95 12.37 -23.20
CA GLN A 21 -31.67 11.35 -24.00
C GLN A 21 -30.74 10.25 -24.54
N GLY A 22 -30.92 9.06 -24.00
CA GLY A 22 -30.38 7.80 -24.52
C GLY A 22 -30.64 6.65 -23.55
N VAL A 23 -31.39 5.63 -23.98
CA VAL A 23 -31.62 4.39 -23.21
C VAL A 23 -30.34 3.55 -23.26
N TRP A 24 -29.72 3.27 -22.12
CA TRP A 24 -28.40 2.63 -22.01
C TRP A 24 -28.42 1.42 -21.10
N ALA A 25 -27.59 0.44 -21.38
CA ALA A 25 -27.33 -0.67 -20.47
C ALA A 25 -26.75 -0.12 -19.14
N GLN A 26 -27.38 -0.47 -18.05
CA GLN A 26 -27.07 0.01 -16.70
C GLN A 26 -25.85 -0.75 -16.20
N GLU A 27 -24.69 -0.10 -16.11
CA GLU A 27 -23.58 -0.60 -15.29
C GLU A 27 -23.96 -0.38 -13.81
N THR A 28 -24.07 -1.47 -13.07
CA THR A 28 -24.42 -1.44 -11.65
C THR A 28 -23.16 -1.23 -10.80
N VAL A 29 -23.15 -0.18 -9.98
CA VAL A 29 -22.12 0.06 -8.93
C VAL A 29 -22.15 -1.06 -7.88
N GLY A 30 -23.26 -1.79 -7.79
CA GLY A 30 -23.52 -2.84 -6.83
C GLY A 30 -23.14 -4.26 -7.29
N GLN A 31 -22.13 -4.44 -8.16
CA GLN A 31 -21.64 -5.80 -8.38
C GLN A 31 -21.17 -6.40 -7.06
N THR A 32 -21.55 -7.65 -6.81
CA THR A 32 -21.12 -8.42 -5.66
C THR A 32 -19.61 -8.55 -5.69
N VAL A 33 -18.91 -7.76 -4.89
CA VAL A 33 -17.46 -7.86 -4.75
C VAL A 33 -17.16 -8.93 -3.72
N VAL A 34 -16.36 -9.90 -4.11
CA VAL A 34 -15.88 -10.95 -3.22
C VAL A 34 -14.64 -10.44 -2.51
N VAL A 35 -14.61 -10.54 -1.20
CA VAL A 35 -13.46 -10.22 -0.33
C VAL A 35 -12.87 -11.53 0.13
N SER A 36 -11.57 -11.69 -0.06
CA SER A 36 -10.83 -12.89 0.34
C SER A 36 -9.71 -12.60 1.34
N ALA A 37 -9.71 -11.42 1.95
CA ALA A 37 -8.71 -11.01 2.95
C ALA A 37 -8.62 -11.97 4.15
N THR A 38 -9.66 -12.74 4.43
CA THR A 38 -9.67 -13.81 5.44
C THR A 38 -9.40 -15.19 4.83
N ARG A 39 -9.02 -15.25 3.54
CA ARG A 39 -8.86 -16.49 2.75
C ARG A 39 -10.12 -17.35 2.67
N VAL A 40 -11.25 -16.75 2.98
CA VAL A 40 -12.59 -17.29 2.77
C VAL A 40 -13.32 -16.27 1.91
N ASP A 41 -13.71 -16.70 0.71
CA ASP A 41 -14.45 -15.84 -0.20
C ASP A 41 -15.82 -15.50 0.39
N MET A 42 -16.11 -14.22 0.55
CA MET A 42 -17.39 -13.72 1.04
C MET A 42 -17.80 -12.47 0.28
N GLN A 43 -19.09 -12.16 0.33
CA GLN A 43 -19.58 -10.89 -0.16
C GLN A 43 -19.07 -9.76 0.73
N ASP A 44 -18.62 -8.68 0.14
CA ASP A 44 -18.10 -7.50 0.86
C ASP A 44 -19.09 -6.94 1.90
N GLN A 45 -20.41 -7.09 1.65
CA GLN A 45 -21.47 -6.72 2.59
C GLN A 45 -21.46 -7.55 3.88
N ASP A 46 -21.04 -8.81 3.79
CA ASP A 46 -21.04 -9.75 4.92
C ASP A 46 -19.71 -9.76 5.67
N ALA A 47 -18.73 -8.99 5.20
CA ALA A 47 -17.40 -8.90 5.82
C ALA A 47 -17.52 -8.35 7.25
N PRO A 48 -17.04 -9.09 8.27
CA PRO A 48 -17.08 -8.64 9.66
C PRO A 48 -15.91 -7.69 10.00
N TYR A 49 -15.37 -6.96 9.03
CA TYR A 49 -14.24 -6.04 9.18
C TYR A 49 -14.30 -4.90 8.17
N ALA A 50 -13.57 -3.82 8.44
CA ALA A 50 -13.43 -2.70 7.50
C ALA A 50 -12.56 -3.10 6.31
N SER A 51 -13.11 -3.07 5.12
CA SER A 51 -12.45 -3.43 3.87
C SER A 51 -12.67 -2.38 2.78
N GLU A 52 -11.70 -2.27 1.88
CA GLU A 52 -11.76 -1.47 0.66
C GLU A 52 -11.28 -2.35 -0.49
N VAL A 53 -12.06 -2.46 -1.55
CA VAL A 53 -11.75 -3.32 -2.70
C VAL A 53 -11.78 -2.50 -3.96
N HIS A 54 -10.70 -2.62 -4.74
CA HIS A 54 -10.53 -2.01 -6.03
C HIS A 54 -10.42 -3.10 -7.08
N THR A 55 -11.34 -3.09 -8.02
CA THR A 55 -11.38 -4.05 -9.12
C THR A 55 -10.52 -3.61 -10.29
N ARG A 56 -10.32 -4.50 -11.25
CA ARG A 56 -9.64 -4.18 -12.51
C ARG A 56 -10.32 -3.02 -13.25
N GLU A 57 -11.64 -2.99 -13.26
CA GLU A 57 -12.41 -1.93 -13.89
C GLU A 57 -12.16 -0.57 -13.22
N ASP A 58 -12.02 -0.52 -11.89
CA ASP A 58 -11.67 0.70 -11.16
C ASP A 58 -10.26 1.17 -11.53
N ILE A 59 -9.31 0.23 -11.61
CA ILE A 59 -7.93 0.51 -12.00
C ILE A 59 -7.87 1.08 -13.43
N GLU A 60 -8.55 0.45 -14.38
CA GLU A 60 -8.56 0.90 -15.77
C GLU A 60 -9.24 2.25 -15.95
N ARG A 61 -10.32 2.52 -15.20
CA ARG A 61 -11.02 3.81 -15.23
C ARG A 61 -10.19 4.96 -14.68
N SER A 62 -9.31 4.72 -13.71
CA SER A 62 -8.50 5.76 -13.07
C SER A 62 -7.56 6.50 -14.00
N GLY A 63 -7.08 5.82 -15.05
CA GLY A 63 -6.15 6.42 -16.03
C GLY A 63 -4.71 6.57 -15.56
N VAL A 64 -4.38 6.10 -14.35
CA VAL A 64 -3.01 6.09 -13.82
C VAL A 64 -2.15 5.03 -14.51
N SER A 65 -0.83 5.13 -14.37
CA SER A 65 0.11 4.23 -15.05
C SER A 65 0.97 3.40 -14.11
N SER A 66 0.92 3.66 -12.80
CA SER A 66 1.70 2.91 -11.81
C SER A 66 0.85 2.56 -10.59
N LEU A 67 1.26 1.50 -9.90
CA LEU A 67 0.63 1.10 -8.63
C LEU A 67 0.76 2.20 -7.57
N TYR A 68 1.89 2.90 -7.53
CA TYR A 68 2.08 4.06 -6.65
C TYR A 68 1.01 5.14 -6.88
N GLU A 69 0.83 5.58 -8.15
CA GLU A 69 -0.19 6.59 -8.50
C GLU A 69 -1.59 6.10 -8.10
N TYR A 70 -1.90 4.82 -8.35
CA TYR A 70 -3.20 4.26 -8.01
C TYR A 70 -3.47 4.31 -6.49
N LEU A 71 -2.54 3.78 -5.69
CA LEU A 71 -2.70 3.77 -4.24
C LEU A 71 -2.77 5.19 -3.65
N ALA A 72 -2.01 6.14 -4.20
CA ALA A 72 -1.97 7.51 -3.70
C ALA A 72 -3.21 8.35 -4.05
N GLN A 73 -3.86 8.08 -5.20
CA GLN A 73 -4.91 8.93 -5.77
C GLN A 73 -6.31 8.32 -5.71
N GLN A 74 -6.43 6.99 -5.55
CA GLN A 74 -7.72 6.29 -5.67
C GLN A 74 -8.13 5.55 -4.39
N THR A 75 -7.22 5.43 -3.42
CA THR A 75 -7.49 4.69 -2.17
C THR A 75 -7.55 5.63 -0.97
N SER A 76 -8.03 5.10 0.15
CA SER A 76 -8.05 5.81 1.43
C SER A 76 -6.67 5.86 2.12
N LEU A 77 -5.66 5.22 1.56
CA LEU A 77 -4.31 5.16 2.12
C LEU A 77 -3.60 6.52 2.03
N GLN A 78 -2.73 6.80 2.99
CA GLN A 78 -1.78 7.87 2.85
C GLN A 78 -0.47 7.29 2.28
N VAL A 79 -0.21 7.57 1.01
CA VAL A 79 0.98 7.09 0.29
C VAL A 79 1.86 8.28 -0.05
N THR A 80 3.12 8.24 0.37
CA THR A 80 4.10 9.31 0.15
C THR A 80 5.43 8.72 -0.29
N PRO A 81 6.12 9.30 -1.28
CA PRO A 81 7.44 8.80 -1.68
C PRO A 81 8.45 8.91 -0.52
N SER A 82 9.20 7.86 -0.29
CA SER A 82 10.26 7.86 0.72
C SER A 82 11.44 8.70 0.24
N TYR A 83 11.74 9.80 0.92
CA TYR A 83 12.79 10.76 0.52
C TYR A 83 12.73 11.18 -0.97
N GLY A 84 11.53 11.16 -1.58
CA GLY A 84 11.34 11.40 -3.02
C GLY A 84 11.34 10.16 -3.91
N ASN A 85 11.59 8.98 -3.38
CA ASN A 85 11.56 7.72 -4.12
C ASN A 85 10.14 7.16 -4.22
N ARG A 86 9.54 7.19 -5.40
CA ARG A 86 8.17 6.68 -5.68
C ARG A 86 8.09 5.16 -5.80
N TYR A 87 9.22 4.47 -6.01
CA TYR A 87 9.26 3.02 -6.15
C TYR A 87 9.18 2.31 -4.80
N THR A 88 9.63 2.98 -3.74
CA THR A 88 9.58 2.51 -2.35
C THR A 88 8.88 3.54 -1.46
N PRO A 89 7.56 3.79 -1.66
CA PRO A 89 6.85 4.80 -0.88
C PRO A 89 6.63 4.34 0.56
N GLN A 90 6.42 5.30 1.42
CA GLN A 90 5.85 5.08 2.74
C GLN A 90 4.33 4.98 2.63
N ILE A 91 3.75 3.98 3.25
CA ILE A 91 2.30 3.73 3.27
C ILE A 91 1.83 3.78 4.71
N SER A 92 0.89 4.68 4.97
CA SER A 92 0.35 4.93 6.30
C SER A 92 -1.16 4.71 6.31
N MET A 93 -1.66 4.19 7.43
CA MET A 93 -3.06 3.86 7.64
C MET A 93 -3.43 4.12 9.11
N ARG A 94 -4.59 4.73 9.39
CA ARG A 94 -5.15 4.90 10.74
C ARG A 94 -4.22 5.59 11.75
N GLY A 95 -3.36 6.53 11.28
CA GLY A 95 -2.50 7.30 12.17
C GLY A 95 -1.26 6.56 12.68
N TYR A 96 -0.92 5.42 12.11
CA TYR A 96 0.42 4.90 12.22
C TYR A 96 1.33 5.82 11.43
N GLY A 97 2.29 6.46 12.11
CA GLY A 97 3.06 7.60 11.60
C GLY A 97 3.88 7.28 10.34
N ASN A 98 4.25 8.33 9.59
CA ASN A 98 4.96 8.18 8.32
C ASN A 98 6.29 7.42 8.44
N ALA A 99 7.03 7.59 9.54
CA ALA A 99 8.32 6.93 9.73
C ALA A 99 8.18 5.40 9.93
N ASN A 100 7.03 4.93 10.44
CA ASN A 100 6.81 3.52 10.77
C ASN A 100 5.58 2.93 10.07
N GLY A 101 4.87 3.72 9.24
CA GLY A 101 3.61 3.29 8.61
C GLY A 101 3.75 2.04 7.76
N HIS A 102 4.83 1.92 7.00
CA HIS A 102 5.10 0.78 6.13
C HIS A 102 5.37 -0.54 6.88
N GLN A 103 5.79 -0.47 8.14
CA GLN A 103 6.03 -1.64 8.99
C GLN A 103 4.76 -2.14 9.67
N ASN A 104 3.76 -1.28 9.81
CA ASN A 104 2.48 -1.57 10.42
C ASN A 104 1.42 -2.07 9.42
N VAL A 105 1.77 -2.17 8.14
CA VAL A 105 0.91 -2.63 7.06
C VAL A 105 1.61 -3.75 6.32
N VAL A 106 1.00 -4.92 6.27
CA VAL A 106 1.50 -6.04 5.45
C VAL A 106 1.01 -5.87 4.02
N ILE A 107 1.94 -5.88 3.06
CA ILE A 107 1.64 -5.83 1.64
C ILE A 107 2.06 -7.15 0.99
N SER A 108 1.17 -7.76 0.23
CA SER A 108 1.51 -8.97 -0.54
C SER A 108 0.98 -8.94 -1.97
N VAL A 109 1.63 -9.70 -2.84
CA VAL A 109 1.19 -10.00 -4.22
C VAL A 109 1.03 -11.51 -4.33
N ASP A 110 -0.19 -11.98 -4.55
CA ASP A 110 -0.53 -13.40 -4.65
C ASP A 110 0.03 -14.25 -3.49
N GLY A 111 0.08 -13.68 -2.28
CA GLY A 111 0.64 -14.31 -1.07
C GLY A 111 2.10 -13.99 -0.81
N ARG A 112 2.91 -13.60 -1.79
CA ARG A 112 4.29 -13.18 -1.59
C ARG A 112 4.36 -11.84 -0.87
N ARG A 113 4.90 -11.83 0.34
CA ARG A 113 5.06 -10.63 1.18
C ARG A 113 6.14 -9.70 0.62
N LEU A 114 5.85 -8.41 0.53
CA LEU A 114 6.79 -7.38 0.05
C LEU A 114 7.52 -6.65 1.19
N ASN A 115 7.07 -6.78 2.43
CA ASN A 115 7.70 -6.13 3.57
C ASN A 115 9.15 -6.60 3.73
N ASN A 116 10.05 -5.65 4.01
CA ASN A 116 11.45 -5.95 4.28
C ASN A 116 11.66 -6.24 5.77
N ILE A 117 12.78 -6.91 6.10
CA ILE A 117 13.16 -7.21 7.50
C ILE A 117 13.83 -6.02 8.18
N ASP A 118 14.19 -4.98 7.44
CA ASP A 118 14.79 -3.73 7.89
C ASP A 118 13.86 -2.53 7.67
N MET A 119 14.35 -1.33 7.88
CA MET A 119 13.60 -0.07 7.70
C MET A 119 13.32 0.28 6.23
N ALA A 120 13.83 -0.47 5.25
CA ALA A 120 13.62 -0.17 3.84
C ALA A 120 12.13 -0.33 3.49
N PRO A 121 11.47 0.67 2.87
CA PRO A 121 10.08 0.56 2.45
C PRO A 121 9.90 -0.51 1.36
N GLN A 122 8.68 -1.03 1.24
CA GLN A 122 8.33 -2.05 0.26
C GLN A 122 8.53 -1.55 -1.17
N LEU A 123 9.11 -2.39 -2.03
CA LEU A 123 9.36 -2.07 -3.44
C LEU A 123 8.09 -2.29 -4.28
N ILE A 124 7.08 -1.43 -4.12
CA ILE A 124 5.85 -1.53 -4.91
C ILE A 124 6.06 -1.19 -6.39
N GLY A 125 7.13 -0.47 -6.72
CA GLY A 125 7.50 -0.17 -8.10
C GLY A 125 7.99 -1.37 -8.92
N SER A 126 8.16 -2.55 -8.29
CA SER A 126 8.45 -3.81 -8.98
C SER A 126 7.19 -4.48 -9.57
N ILE A 127 6.00 -3.92 -9.32
CA ILE A 127 4.72 -4.50 -9.74
C ILE A 127 4.17 -3.69 -10.90
N SER A 128 3.97 -4.34 -12.06
CA SER A 128 3.26 -3.72 -13.17
C SER A 128 1.76 -3.63 -12.88
N LEU A 129 1.19 -2.42 -13.00
CA LEU A 129 -0.25 -2.22 -12.82
C LEU A 129 -1.08 -3.02 -13.86
N ALA A 130 -0.47 -3.38 -14.99
CA ALA A 130 -1.12 -4.19 -16.03
C ALA A 130 -1.46 -5.61 -15.55
N ASP A 131 -0.71 -6.16 -14.60
CA ASP A 131 -0.95 -7.51 -14.06
C ASP A 131 -2.04 -7.52 -12.97
N VAL A 132 -2.29 -6.38 -12.33
CA VAL A 132 -3.20 -6.31 -11.17
C VAL A 132 -4.65 -6.51 -11.62
N GLU A 133 -5.30 -7.48 -11.01
CA GLU A 133 -6.73 -7.77 -11.16
C GLU A 133 -7.57 -7.11 -10.08
N ARG A 134 -7.06 -7.13 -8.83
CA ARG A 134 -7.78 -6.63 -7.67
C ARG A 134 -6.80 -6.22 -6.58
N ILE A 135 -7.16 -5.17 -5.85
CA ILE A 135 -6.47 -4.74 -4.62
C ILE A 135 -7.50 -4.77 -3.49
N GLU A 136 -7.18 -5.49 -2.41
CA GLU A 136 -7.97 -5.53 -1.19
C GLU A 136 -7.20 -4.88 -0.05
N ILE A 137 -7.80 -3.90 0.62
CA ILE A 137 -7.23 -3.20 1.77
C ILE A 137 -8.10 -3.54 2.98
N THR A 138 -7.52 -4.20 3.98
CA THR A 138 -8.18 -4.50 5.25
C THR A 138 -7.60 -3.61 6.34
N LYS A 139 -8.45 -3.01 7.18
CA LYS A 139 -8.03 -2.01 8.17
C LYS A 139 -8.28 -2.50 9.60
N GLY A 140 -7.21 -2.49 10.42
CA GLY A 140 -7.26 -2.83 11.84
C GLY A 140 -7.51 -4.32 12.13
N SER A 141 -7.26 -5.19 11.14
CA SER A 141 -7.42 -6.64 11.21
C SER A 141 -6.45 -7.30 10.23
N GLY A 142 -6.19 -8.59 10.40
CA GLY A 142 -5.36 -9.39 9.50
C GLY A 142 -4.13 -10.02 10.14
N SER A 143 -3.81 -9.69 11.40
CA SER A 143 -2.63 -10.24 12.08
C SER A 143 -2.70 -11.77 12.27
N VAL A 144 -3.89 -12.35 12.35
CA VAL A 144 -4.05 -13.82 12.45
C VAL A 144 -3.51 -14.53 11.21
N LEU A 145 -3.84 -14.04 10.01
CA LEU A 145 -3.43 -14.67 8.75
C LEU A 145 -2.04 -14.22 8.28
N TYR A 146 -1.74 -12.95 8.45
CA TYR A 146 -0.54 -12.33 7.86
C TYR A 146 0.58 -12.09 8.87
N GLY A 147 0.31 -12.30 10.18
CA GLY A 147 1.31 -12.28 11.24
C GLY A 147 1.88 -10.90 11.53
N ASP A 148 3.16 -10.90 11.81
CA ASP A 148 3.96 -9.75 12.16
C ASP A 148 3.77 -8.55 11.22
N GLY A 149 3.54 -7.36 11.78
CA GLY A 149 3.42 -6.10 11.03
C GLY A 149 2.01 -5.78 10.51
N ALA A 150 1.00 -6.63 10.71
CA ALA A 150 -0.38 -6.33 10.30
C ALA A 150 -1.18 -5.56 11.38
N THR A 151 -0.55 -4.65 12.13
CA THR A 151 -1.18 -3.91 13.23
C THR A 151 -2.16 -2.84 12.75
N ALA A 152 -1.85 -2.15 11.66
CA ALA A 152 -2.76 -1.19 11.02
C ALA A 152 -3.71 -1.87 10.04
N GLY A 153 -3.27 -2.95 9.41
CA GLY A 153 -4.03 -3.69 8.41
C GLY A 153 -3.17 -4.31 7.32
N THR A 154 -3.80 -4.68 6.20
CA THR A 154 -3.14 -5.37 5.09
C THR A 154 -3.53 -4.78 3.74
N ILE A 155 -2.64 -4.90 2.75
CA ILE A 155 -2.90 -4.61 1.33
C ILE A 155 -2.57 -5.87 0.54
N GLN A 156 -3.59 -6.52 0.01
CA GLN A 156 -3.47 -7.73 -0.78
C GLN A 156 -3.67 -7.40 -2.25
N ILE A 157 -2.68 -7.67 -3.08
CA ILE A 157 -2.70 -7.44 -4.52
C ILE A 157 -2.82 -8.80 -5.18
N TYR A 158 -3.84 -8.95 -6.01
CA TYR A 158 -4.09 -10.18 -6.76
C TYR A 158 -3.85 -9.93 -8.23
N THR A 159 -3.12 -10.86 -8.87
CA THR A 159 -2.90 -10.85 -10.31
C THR A 159 -3.74 -11.92 -11.00
N LYS A 160 -3.92 -11.82 -12.30
CA LYS A 160 -4.67 -12.80 -13.07
C LYS A 160 -4.22 -12.84 -14.53
N ALA A 161 -4.06 -14.05 -15.06
CA ALA A 161 -3.89 -14.26 -16.49
C ALA A 161 -5.15 -13.86 -17.28
N ARG A 162 -4.96 -13.19 -18.41
CA ARG A 162 -6.05 -12.80 -19.34
C ARG A 162 -5.77 -13.36 -20.71
N ASP A 163 -6.84 -13.76 -21.42
CA ASP A 163 -6.71 -14.22 -22.82
C ASP A 163 -6.48 -13.01 -23.75
N GLY A 164 -5.60 -13.16 -24.74
CA GLY A 164 -5.26 -12.11 -25.68
C GLY A 164 -3.92 -11.42 -25.41
N ALA A 165 -3.66 -10.35 -26.15
CA ALA A 165 -2.46 -9.55 -25.99
C ALA A 165 -2.80 -8.06 -25.93
N SER A 166 -1.95 -7.26 -25.31
CA SER A 166 -2.05 -5.82 -25.30
C SER A 166 -0.68 -5.15 -25.35
N LEU A 167 -0.65 -3.98 -25.96
CA LEU A 167 0.49 -3.07 -25.98
C LEU A 167 -0.01 -1.69 -25.56
N ASP A 168 0.53 -1.15 -24.49
CA ASP A 168 0.29 0.21 -24.01
C ASP A 168 1.57 1.01 -24.12
N ALA A 169 1.53 2.21 -24.68
CA ALA A 169 2.70 3.08 -24.76
C ALA A 169 2.30 4.54 -24.54
N TYR A 170 3.15 5.30 -23.83
CA TYR A 170 2.92 6.70 -23.55
C TYR A 170 4.18 7.55 -23.63
N ALA A 171 3.96 8.85 -23.81
CA ALA A 171 4.97 9.90 -23.67
C ALA A 171 4.37 11.10 -22.93
N GLY A 172 5.22 11.87 -22.24
CA GLY A 172 4.80 13.03 -21.44
C GLY A 172 5.90 14.08 -21.29
N ASN A 173 5.60 15.12 -20.52
CA ASN A 173 6.60 16.12 -20.17
C ASN A 173 7.72 15.52 -19.28
N TYR A 174 8.77 16.29 -19.04
CA TYR A 174 9.95 15.85 -18.28
C TYR A 174 10.59 14.55 -18.80
N GLY A 175 10.45 14.26 -20.10
CA GLY A 175 10.98 13.03 -20.72
C GLY A 175 10.30 11.74 -20.24
N ALA A 176 9.11 11.85 -19.63
CA ALA A 176 8.29 10.71 -19.25
C ALA A 176 7.92 9.87 -20.48
N ARG A 177 8.15 8.57 -20.42
CA ARG A 177 7.76 7.62 -21.45
C ARG A 177 7.71 6.20 -20.88
N GLY A 178 6.88 5.38 -21.44
CA GLY A 178 6.82 3.97 -21.06
C GLY A 178 6.09 3.12 -22.07
N ALA A 179 6.30 1.83 -21.94
CA ALA A 179 5.61 0.82 -22.74
C ALA A 179 5.38 -0.44 -21.91
N VAL A 180 4.17 -0.98 -21.98
CA VAL A 180 3.80 -2.24 -21.35
C VAL A 180 3.27 -3.18 -22.44
N ALA A 181 3.88 -4.34 -22.56
CA ALA A 181 3.41 -5.42 -23.43
C ALA A 181 2.97 -6.59 -22.55
N SER A 182 1.74 -7.06 -22.71
CA SER A 182 1.25 -8.23 -22.02
C SER A 182 0.57 -9.19 -23.00
N ALA A 183 0.73 -10.48 -22.76
CA ALA A 183 0.06 -11.53 -23.52
C ALA A 183 -0.32 -12.68 -22.60
N GLY A 184 -1.43 -13.35 -22.90
CA GLY A 184 -1.85 -14.52 -22.13
C GLY A 184 -2.78 -15.42 -22.92
N ILE A 185 -2.89 -16.63 -22.43
CA ILE A 185 -3.79 -17.67 -22.93
C ILE A 185 -4.50 -18.26 -21.71
N VAL A 186 -5.82 -18.25 -21.73
CA VAL A 186 -6.65 -18.85 -20.69
C VAL A 186 -7.51 -19.95 -21.30
N ARG A 187 -7.38 -21.17 -20.79
CA ARG A 187 -8.14 -22.34 -21.19
C ARG A 187 -8.66 -23.06 -19.94
N ASP A 188 -9.59 -23.97 -20.10
CA ASP A 188 -10.23 -24.68 -18.98
C ASP A 188 -9.24 -25.37 -18.04
N ARG A 189 -8.14 -25.90 -18.60
CA ARG A 189 -7.14 -26.69 -17.85
C ARG A 189 -5.82 -25.99 -17.63
N PHE A 190 -5.57 -24.87 -18.28
CA PHE A 190 -4.32 -24.12 -18.10
C PHE A 190 -4.47 -22.65 -18.44
N ASP A 191 -3.65 -21.85 -17.83
CA ASP A 191 -3.46 -20.45 -18.17
C ASP A 191 -1.96 -20.12 -18.19
N LEU A 192 -1.60 -19.22 -19.08
CA LEU A 192 -0.24 -18.68 -19.20
C LEU A 192 -0.35 -17.16 -19.37
N SER A 193 0.56 -16.41 -18.78
CA SER A 193 0.67 -14.97 -19.05
C SER A 193 2.12 -14.50 -18.95
N ALA A 194 2.43 -13.46 -19.72
CA ALA A 194 3.70 -12.77 -19.66
C ALA A 194 3.47 -11.26 -19.79
N THR A 195 4.20 -10.47 -19.02
CA THR A 195 4.17 -9.01 -19.04
C THR A 195 5.61 -8.48 -19.06
N LEU A 196 5.83 -7.46 -19.89
CA LEU A 196 7.05 -6.66 -19.96
C LEU A 196 6.63 -5.21 -19.73
N ASP A 197 7.25 -4.53 -18.77
CA ASP A 197 6.96 -3.14 -18.44
C ASP A 197 8.27 -2.35 -18.42
N HIS A 198 8.32 -1.30 -19.21
CA HIS A 198 9.42 -0.35 -19.24
C HIS A 198 8.88 1.05 -19.00
N SER A 199 9.46 1.77 -18.06
CA SER A 199 9.14 3.17 -17.79
C SER A 199 10.40 3.99 -17.57
N ARG A 200 10.34 5.25 -18.00
CA ARG A 200 11.41 6.23 -17.80
C ARG A 200 10.82 7.59 -17.49
N PHE A 201 11.47 8.29 -16.56
CA PHE A 201 11.20 9.68 -16.21
C PHE A 201 12.50 10.47 -16.23
N GLY A 202 12.54 11.60 -16.91
CA GLY A 202 13.76 12.42 -17.07
C GLY A 202 14.03 13.39 -15.91
N GLY A 203 13.05 13.51 -14.98
CA GLY A 203 13.15 14.39 -13.81
C GLY A 203 12.70 15.82 -14.08
N PHE A 204 12.09 16.44 -13.09
CA PHE A 204 11.65 17.84 -13.12
C PHE A 204 12.57 18.76 -12.34
N SER A 205 13.35 18.24 -11.36
CA SER A 205 14.28 19.05 -10.57
C SER A 205 15.37 19.68 -11.43
N ASP A 206 16.04 20.68 -10.92
CA ASP A 206 17.28 21.18 -11.49
C ASP A 206 18.36 20.10 -11.54
N LYS A 207 19.37 20.33 -12.32
CA LYS A 207 20.53 19.46 -12.32
C LYS A 207 21.32 19.64 -11.04
N ASP A 208 21.67 18.53 -10.41
CA ASP A 208 22.60 18.47 -9.29
C ASP A 208 24.04 18.87 -9.74
N PRO A 209 24.99 19.06 -8.84
CA PRO A 209 26.38 19.36 -9.20
C PRO A 209 27.06 18.32 -10.09
N SER A 210 26.54 17.10 -10.16
CA SER A 210 27.01 16.04 -11.08
C SER A 210 26.32 16.08 -12.46
N GLY A 211 25.44 17.05 -12.69
CA GLY A 211 24.76 17.28 -13.96
C GLY A 211 23.51 16.44 -14.17
N HIS A 212 22.98 15.78 -13.15
CA HIS A 212 21.81 14.89 -13.22
C HIS A 212 20.58 15.49 -12.55
N ARG A 213 19.40 15.16 -13.07
CA ARG A 213 18.09 15.43 -12.47
C ARG A 213 17.64 14.23 -11.62
N ASP A 214 16.48 14.37 -10.99
CA ASP A 214 15.72 13.31 -10.31
C ASP A 214 15.09 12.32 -11.32
N GLN A 215 15.92 11.72 -12.15
CA GLN A 215 15.53 10.81 -13.22
C GLN A 215 15.38 9.38 -12.73
N SER A 216 14.52 8.61 -13.40
CA SER A 216 14.36 7.19 -13.11
C SER A 216 14.13 6.36 -14.37
N GLU A 217 14.52 5.10 -14.29
CA GLU A 217 14.25 4.07 -15.29
C GLU A 217 13.93 2.77 -14.58
N ALA A 218 12.84 2.11 -14.98
CA ALA A 218 12.42 0.84 -14.44
C ALA A 218 12.11 -0.15 -15.58
N ASN A 219 12.58 -1.38 -15.41
CA ASN A 219 12.31 -2.50 -16.30
C ASN A 219 11.81 -3.66 -15.44
N THR A 220 10.62 -4.17 -15.74
CA THR A 220 10.01 -5.27 -15.01
C THR A 220 9.50 -6.30 -16.01
N TRP A 221 9.67 -7.56 -15.68
CA TRP A 221 9.00 -8.64 -16.39
C TRP A 221 8.38 -9.64 -15.42
N ARG A 222 7.30 -10.25 -15.85
CA ARG A 222 6.60 -11.30 -15.12
C ARG A 222 6.17 -12.39 -16.10
N PHE A 223 6.29 -13.63 -15.67
CA PHE A 223 5.71 -14.80 -16.30
C PHE A 223 4.92 -15.60 -15.27
N ALA A 224 3.73 -16.03 -15.62
CA ALA A 224 2.92 -16.89 -14.77
C ALA A 224 2.29 -18.02 -15.59
N ALA A 225 2.19 -19.18 -14.98
CA ALA A 225 1.58 -20.38 -15.54
C ALA A 225 0.73 -21.08 -14.49
N GLY A 226 -0.52 -21.38 -14.82
CA GLY A 226 -1.43 -22.15 -13.99
C GLY A 226 -1.89 -23.41 -14.75
N GLY A 227 -2.13 -24.51 -14.02
CA GLY A 227 -2.56 -25.74 -14.63
C GLY A 227 -3.42 -26.62 -13.71
N LYS A 228 -4.39 -27.33 -14.29
CA LYS A 228 -5.20 -28.35 -13.62
C LYS A 228 -4.89 -29.72 -14.24
N PRO A 229 -3.83 -30.42 -13.77
CA PRO A 229 -3.50 -31.77 -14.28
C PRO A 229 -4.68 -32.75 -14.09
N VAL A 230 -5.38 -32.61 -12.98
CA VAL A 230 -6.66 -33.26 -12.67
C VAL A 230 -7.62 -32.22 -12.08
N ASP A 231 -8.91 -32.47 -12.10
CA ASP A 231 -9.92 -31.50 -11.67
C ASP A 231 -9.76 -31.08 -10.18
N ALA A 232 -9.23 -31.98 -9.37
CA ALA A 232 -9.01 -31.73 -7.95
C ALA A 232 -7.72 -30.96 -7.64
N LEU A 233 -6.76 -30.84 -8.58
CA LEU A 233 -5.45 -30.23 -8.34
C LEU A 233 -5.21 -29.06 -9.28
N ARG A 234 -4.94 -27.89 -8.72
CA ARG A 234 -4.35 -26.74 -9.41
C ARG A 234 -2.90 -26.55 -8.99
N LEU A 235 -2.04 -26.32 -9.96
CA LEU A 235 -0.65 -25.94 -9.76
C LEU A 235 -0.43 -24.57 -10.38
N ASP A 236 0.28 -23.69 -9.68
CA ASP A 236 0.61 -22.35 -10.12
C ASP A 236 2.12 -22.13 -10.02
N PHE A 237 2.69 -21.50 -11.02
CA PHE A 237 4.07 -21.05 -11.07
C PHE A 237 4.13 -19.58 -11.50
N GLU A 238 4.97 -18.82 -10.83
CA GLU A 238 5.28 -17.45 -11.21
C GLU A 238 6.78 -17.21 -11.13
N ALA A 239 7.31 -16.41 -12.05
CA ALA A 239 8.67 -15.86 -11.98
C ALA A 239 8.68 -14.44 -12.50
N GLY A 240 9.52 -13.59 -11.94
CA GLY A 240 9.63 -12.21 -12.37
C GLY A 240 10.91 -11.55 -11.90
N ALA A 241 11.24 -10.44 -12.53
CA ALA A 241 12.35 -9.60 -12.13
C ALA A 241 12.04 -8.11 -12.37
N SER A 242 12.66 -7.26 -11.55
CA SER A 242 12.62 -5.82 -11.70
C SER A 242 14.02 -5.23 -11.57
N ARG A 243 14.32 -4.22 -12.40
CA ARG A 243 15.58 -3.48 -12.38
C ARG A 243 15.25 -1.98 -12.43
N ILE A 244 15.53 -1.28 -11.33
CA ILE A 244 15.19 0.12 -11.16
C ILE A 244 16.47 0.92 -10.87
N ASP A 245 16.72 1.97 -11.64
CA ASP A 245 17.75 2.99 -11.37
C ASP A 245 17.00 4.32 -11.17
N THR A 246 17.00 4.84 -9.96
CA THR A 246 16.28 6.06 -9.61
C THR A 246 17.19 7.08 -8.95
N ARG A 247 16.94 8.35 -9.27
CA ARG A 247 17.48 9.51 -8.56
C ARG A 247 16.30 10.30 -7.99
N TYR A 248 16.51 10.95 -6.88
CA TYR A 248 15.52 11.83 -6.27
C TYR A 248 16.21 13.11 -5.77
N PRO A 249 15.47 14.24 -5.67
CA PRO A 249 16.06 15.49 -5.25
C PRO A 249 16.50 15.41 -3.77
N SER A 250 17.53 16.17 -3.43
CA SER A 250 17.94 16.34 -2.03
C SER A 250 16.91 17.18 -1.27
N SER A 251 16.91 17.07 0.05
CA SER A 251 16.12 17.95 0.90
C SER A 251 16.52 19.43 0.75
N LEU A 252 15.53 20.30 0.93
CA LEU A 252 15.67 21.75 0.89
C LEU A 252 15.34 22.34 2.25
N SER A 253 15.99 23.47 2.62
CA SER A 253 15.48 24.31 3.71
C SER A 253 14.18 25.02 3.27
N LEU A 254 13.42 25.54 4.23
CA LEU A 254 12.19 26.29 3.93
C LEU A 254 12.45 27.45 2.96
N THR A 255 13.53 28.22 3.17
CA THR A 255 13.90 29.34 2.30
C THR A 255 14.21 28.87 0.88
N GLN A 256 14.95 27.77 0.74
CA GLN A 256 15.28 27.18 -0.56
C GLN A 256 14.02 26.70 -1.28
N PHE A 257 13.17 25.96 -0.59
CA PHE A 257 11.89 25.49 -1.14
C PHE A 257 10.97 26.63 -1.58
N GLN A 258 10.94 27.74 -0.82
CA GLN A 258 10.14 28.91 -1.19
C GLN A 258 10.73 29.70 -2.36
N THR A 259 12.06 29.64 -2.54
CA THR A 259 12.75 30.38 -3.61
C THR A 259 12.71 29.58 -4.91
N ASP A 260 12.97 28.29 -4.81
CA ASP A 260 13.02 27.37 -5.96
C ASP A 260 12.78 25.93 -5.48
N PRO A 261 11.54 25.43 -5.58
CA PRO A 261 11.18 24.05 -5.22
C PRO A 261 11.91 23.00 -6.07
N GLY A 262 12.34 23.36 -7.26
CA GLY A 262 13.08 22.50 -8.19
C GLY A 262 14.56 22.34 -7.87
N MET A 263 15.10 23.13 -6.95
CA MET A 263 16.51 23.09 -6.57
C MET A 263 16.97 21.68 -6.19
N ASN A 264 18.11 21.25 -6.73
CA ASN A 264 18.72 19.97 -6.43
C ASN A 264 20.21 20.09 -6.12
N LYS A 265 20.58 19.80 -4.89
CA LYS A 265 21.98 19.90 -4.44
C LYS A 265 22.77 18.61 -4.65
N GLY A 266 22.08 17.49 -4.96
CA GLY A 266 22.67 16.16 -4.93
C GLY A 266 23.12 15.75 -3.52
N ARG A 267 23.18 14.46 -3.26
CA ARG A 267 23.75 13.85 -2.05
C ARG A 267 24.19 12.44 -2.39
N ASN A 268 25.03 11.84 -1.56
CA ASN A 268 25.53 10.48 -1.77
C ASN A 268 24.42 9.43 -1.80
N TYR A 269 23.28 9.69 -1.16
CA TYR A 269 22.13 8.81 -1.07
C TYR A 269 21.00 9.11 -2.09
N THR A 270 21.17 10.13 -2.98
CA THR A 270 20.08 10.52 -3.91
C THR A 270 20.06 9.71 -5.21
N ARG A 271 20.89 8.70 -5.35
CA ARG A 271 20.77 7.69 -6.41
C ARG A 271 20.72 6.31 -5.80
N GLN A 272 19.72 5.54 -6.16
CA GLN A 272 19.54 4.16 -5.69
C GLN A 272 19.26 3.24 -6.88
N LYS A 273 19.84 2.06 -6.86
CA LYS A 273 19.49 0.93 -7.70
C LYS A 273 18.79 -0.11 -6.86
N LEU A 274 17.69 -0.63 -7.39
CA LEU A 274 16.86 -1.63 -6.73
C LEU A 274 16.62 -2.76 -7.75
N ASP A 275 17.18 -3.93 -7.45
CA ASP A 275 17.01 -5.12 -8.27
C ASP A 275 16.21 -6.15 -7.46
N THR A 276 15.33 -6.88 -8.13
CA THR A 276 14.55 -7.97 -7.53
C THR A 276 14.44 -9.10 -8.54
N ASP A 277 14.69 -10.32 -8.11
CA ASP A 277 14.38 -11.56 -8.81
C ASP A 277 13.52 -12.42 -7.89
N HIS A 278 12.46 -13.02 -8.40
CA HIS A 278 11.60 -13.88 -7.59
C HIS A 278 10.99 -15.01 -8.40
N TRP A 279 10.65 -16.07 -7.71
CA TRP A 279 9.79 -17.12 -8.24
C TRP A 279 8.90 -17.70 -7.13
N SER A 280 7.78 -18.28 -7.53
CA SER A 280 6.79 -18.83 -6.62
C SER A 280 6.20 -20.12 -7.18
N LEU A 281 5.86 -21.03 -6.29
CA LEU A 281 5.11 -22.25 -6.58
C LEU A 281 3.87 -22.30 -5.68
N GLY A 282 2.73 -22.64 -6.25
CA GLY A 282 1.47 -22.86 -5.55
C GLY A 282 0.87 -24.21 -5.91
N ALA A 283 0.20 -24.83 -4.96
CA ALA A 283 -0.60 -26.03 -5.16
C ALA A 283 -1.88 -25.96 -4.32
N ASP A 284 -3.03 -26.15 -4.97
CA ASP A 284 -4.33 -26.26 -4.35
C ASP A 284 -4.95 -27.61 -4.67
N TYR A 285 -5.20 -28.44 -3.65
CA TYR A 285 -5.76 -29.77 -3.80
C TYR A 285 -7.11 -29.89 -3.08
N ALA A 286 -8.18 -30.06 -3.84
CA ALA A 286 -9.50 -30.38 -3.31
C ALA A 286 -9.53 -31.86 -2.87
N LEU A 287 -9.40 -32.13 -1.58
CA LEU A 287 -9.49 -33.47 -1.00
C LEU A 287 -10.90 -34.05 -1.21
N ASN A 288 -11.91 -33.21 -1.09
CA ASN A 288 -13.32 -33.47 -1.37
C ASN A 288 -14.05 -32.09 -1.47
N PRO A 289 -15.38 -32.05 -1.68
CA PRO A 289 -16.10 -30.77 -1.80
C PRO A 289 -16.01 -29.83 -0.58
N GLU A 290 -15.69 -30.36 0.60
CA GLU A 290 -15.65 -29.60 1.87
C GLU A 290 -14.22 -29.23 2.27
N TRP A 291 -13.21 -29.99 1.87
CA TRP A 291 -11.83 -29.85 2.31
C TRP A 291 -10.89 -29.53 1.16
N ARG A 292 -10.06 -28.51 1.36
CA ARG A 292 -8.97 -28.12 0.44
C ARG A 292 -7.65 -27.99 1.20
N LEU A 293 -6.59 -28.52 0.62
CA LEU A 293 -5.22 -28.33 1.07
C LEU A 293 -4.53 -27.38 0.11
N SER A 294 -3.91 -26.32 0.63
CA SER A 294 -3.06 -25.40 -0.14
C SER A 294 -1.64 -25.42 0.37
N ALA A 295 -0.69 -25.27 -0.54
CA ALA A 295 0.73 -25.10 -0.25
C ALA A 295 1.29 -24.01 -1.16
N GLN A 296 2.13 -23.12 -0.61
CA GLN A 296 2.80 -22.03 -1.34
C GLN A 296 4.25 -21.95 -0.93
N HIS A 297 5.11 -21.68 -1.91
CA HIS A 297 6.53 -21.40 -1.72
C HIS A 297 6.90 -20.16 -2.51
N HIS A 298 7.64 -19.24 -1.89
CA HIS A 298 8.16 -18.03 -2.52
C HIS A 298 9.65 -17.89 -2.21
N ASP A 299 10.46 -17.61 -3.23
CA ASP A 299 11.89 -17.29 -3.14
C ASP A 299 12.12 -15.94 -3.82
N GLU A 300 12.77 -15.01 -3.13
CA GLU A 300 13.01 -13.66 -3.61
C GLU A 300 14.41 -13.18 -3.22
N ASP A 301 15.21 -12.82 -4.22
CA ASP A 301 16.48 -12.12 -4.07
C ASP A 301 16.28 -10.63 -4.39
N LYS A 302 16.78 -9.75 -3.53
CA LYS A 302 16.74 -8.29 -3.71
C LYS A 302 18.12 -7.68 -3.52
N MET A 303 18.36 -6.56 -4.20
CA MET A 303 19.54 -5.71 -3.98
C MET A 303 19.09 -4.26 -3.86
N SER A 304 19.63 -3.56 -2.86
CA SER A 304 19.56 -2.11 -2.75
C SER A 304 20.98 -1.55 -2.75
N LYS A 305 21.31 -0.69 -3.72
CA LYS A 305 22.63 -0.12 -3.88
C LYS A 305 22.57 1.40 -4.04
N TYR A 306 23.41 2.09 -3.29
CA TYR A 306 23.68 3.53 -3.44
C TYR A 306 25.01 3.73 -4.18
N PRO A 307 25.00 3.89 -5.52
CA PRO A 307 26.23 3.84 -6.32
C PRO A 307 27.25 4.93 -6.00
N VAL A 308 26.82 6.06 -5.41
CA VAL A 308 27.71 7.18 -5.06
C VAL A 308 28.44 6.93 -3.75
N SER A 309 27.78 6.41 -2.73
CA SER A 309 28.40 6.03 -1.44
C SER A 309 29.08 4.67 -1.47
N GLY A 310 28.69 3.81 -2.43
CA GLY A 310 29.13 2.42 -2.49
C GLY A 310 28.35 1.46 -1.59
N TRP A 311 27.43 1.96 -0.76
CA TRP A 311 26.63 1.14 0.14
C TRP A 311 25.73 0.18 -0.66
N THR A 312 25.77 -1.10 -0.30
CA THR A 312 24.97 -2.16 -0.90
C THR A 312 24.43 -3.06 0.20
N SER A 313 23.15 -3.41 0.08
CA SER A 313 22.49 -4.46 0.87
C SER A 313 21.89 -5.47 -0.08
N ASP A 314 22.23 -6.73 0.11
CA ASP A 314 21.66 -7.87 -0.59
C ASP A 314 20.72 -8.60 0.36
N TYR A 315 19.55 -9.01 -0.14
CA TYR A 315 18.52 -9.69 0.64
C TYR A 315 18.13 -11.00 -0.01
N ARG A 316 17.88 -11.98 0.81
CA ARG A 316 17.24 -13.23 0.40
C ARG A 316 16.06 -13.54 1.30
N TYR A 317 14.91 -13.78 0.70
CA TYR A 317 13.67 -14.09 1.40
C TYR A 317 13.08 -15.40 0.91
N LEU A 318 12.81 -16.30 1.86
CA LEU A 318 12.08 -17.53 1.63
C LEU A 318 10.79 -17.51 2.44
N SER A 319 9.69 -17.91 1.84
CA SER A 319 8.41 -18.00 2.52
C SER A 319 7.66 -19.25 2.11
N ASP A 320 7.26 -20.05 3.09
CA ASP A 320 6.52 -21.30 2.93
C ASP A 320 5.22 -21.24 3.71
N GLU A 321 4.14 -21.70 3.11
CA GLU A 321 2.87 -21.85 3.79
C GLU A 321 2.17 -23.14 3.39
N ILE A 322 1.61 -23.83 4.39
CA ILE A 322 0.69 -24.95 4.19
C ILE A 322 -0.57 -24.65 5.00
N ALA A 323 -1.72 -24.72 4.34
CA ALA A 323 -3.01 -24.44 4.98
C ALA A 323 -4.06 -25.48 4.58
N LEU A 324 -4.91 -25.84 5.55
CA LEU A 324 -6.08 -26.68 5.38
C LEU A 324 -7.34 -25.84 5.54
N GLN A 325 -8.18 -25.86 4.54
CA GLN A 325 -9.44 -25.16 4.49
C GLN A 325 -10.61 -26.14 4.57
N PHE A 326 -11.63 -25.78 5.36
CA PHE A 326 -12.90 -26.50 5.47
C PHE A 326 -14.06 -25.56 5.21
N SER A 327 -15.06 -25.99 4.44
CA SER A 327 -16.28 -25.21 4.19
C SER A 327 -17.48 -26.13 4.09
N ARG A 328 -18.46 -25.95 5.01
CA ARG A 328 -19.73 -26.68 5.01
C ARG A 328 -20.81 -25.94 5.79
N GLY A 329 -22.00 -25.80 5.22
CA GLY A 329 -23.19 -25.36 5.95
C GLY A 329 -23.04 -24.00 6.64
N GLY A 330 -22.39 -23.03 5.98
CA GLY A 330 -22.13 -21.70 6.54
C GLY A 330 -20.87 -21.62 7.42
N LEU A 331 -20.29 -22.76 7.83
CA LEU A 331 -19.00 -22.80 8.55
C LEU A 331 -17.84 -22.86 7.54
N ALA A 332 -16.91 -21.94 7.68
CA ALA A 332 -15.62 -21.97 6.98
C ALA A 332 -14.48 -21.85 8.00
N LEU A 333 -13.48 -22.72 7.87
CA LEU A 333 -12.28 -22.74 8.71
C LEU A 333 -11.04 -22.73 7.84
N ASN A 334 -10.00 -22.06 8.30
CA ASN A 334 -8.68 -22.06 7.70
C ASN A 334 -7.63 -22.23 8.81
N ALA A 335 -6.81 -23.27 8.72
CA ALA A 335 -5.74 -23.53 9.67
C ALA A 335 -4.44 -23.80 8.92
N GLY A 336 -3.34 -23.20 9.37
CA GLY A 336 -2.09 -23.32 8.64
C GLY A 336 -0.85 -23.02 9.45
N VAL A 337 0.28 -23.26 8.79
CA VAL A 337 1.62 -22.94 9.25
C VAL A 337 2.28 -22.09 8.18
N HIS A 338 2.87 -21.00 8.61
CA HIS A 338 3.62 -20.08 7.75
C HIS A 338 5.03 -19.92 8.32
N ARG A 339 6.03 -20.10 7.48
CA ARG A 339 7.45 -19.85 7.77
C ARG A 339 7.94 -18.73 6.85
N PHE A 340 8.71 -17.81 7.41
CA PHE A 340 9.41 -16.77 6.67
C PHE A 340 10.85 -16.72 7.15
N ASP A 341 11.81 -16.79 6.24
CA ASP A 341 13.25 -16.65 6.50
C ASP A 341 13.75 -15.46 5.68
N GLY A 342 14.20 -14.42 6.38
CA GLY A 342 14.76 -13.21 5.77
C GLY A 342 16.23 -13.04 6.17
N GLU A 343 17.09 -12.85 5.18
CA GLU A 343 18.50 -12.53 5.35
C GLU A 343 18.82 -11.20 4.67
N ARG A 344 19.63 -10.36 5.33
CA ARG A 344 20.28 -9.20 4.75
C ARG A 344 21.78 -9.34 4.91
N SER A 345 22.50 -9.32 3.78
CA SER A 345 23.97 -9.30 3.73
C SER A 345 24.46 -7.92 3.35
N GLN A 346 25.40 -7.38 4.12
CA GLN A 346 26.12 -6.13 3.90
C GLN A 346 27.62 -6.40 3.85
N SER A 347 28.43 -5.35 3.59
CA SER A 347 29.88 -5.50 3.46
C SER A 347 30.59 -5.98 4.73
N ASP A 348 29.97 -5.89 5.89
CA ASP A 348 30.53 -6.08 7.22
C ASP A 348 29.70 -6.97 8.14
N SER A 349 28.53 -7.41 7.68
CA SER A 349 27.62 -8.17 8.53
C SER A 349 26.55 -8.94 7.76
N VAL A 350 26.06 -10.00 8.38
CA VAL A 350 24.84 -10.72 7.96
C VAL A 350 23.82 -10.64 9.10
N THR A 351 22.61 -10.25 8.79
CA THR A 351 21.50 -10.20 9.74
C THR A 351 20.33 -11.01 9.23
N THR A 352 19.75 -11.86 10.10
CA THR A 352 18.58 -12.68 9.77
C THR A 352 17.40 -12.35 10.66
N LYS A 353 16.20 -12.55 10.12
CA LYS A 353 14.94 -12.56 10.85
C LYS A 353 14.11 -13.73 10.35
N GLU A 354 13.80 -14.66 11.25
CA GLU A 354 13.00 -15.84 10.95
C GLU A 354 11.69 -15.80 11.71
N ASN A 355 10.58 -16.10 11.04
CA ASN A 355 9.25 -16.15 11.63
C ASN A 355 8.63 -17.54 11.39
N LEU A 356 8.09 -18.16 12.44
CA LEU A 356 7.29 -19.38 12.36
C LEU A 356 5.95 -19.18 13.05
N GLY A 357 4.88 -19.12 12.28
CA GLY A 357 3.53 -18.87 12.75
C GLY A 357 2.57 -20.04 12.52
N TRP A 358 1.75 -20.35 13.53
CA TRP A 358 0.64 -21.30 13.46
C TRP A 358 -0.64 -20.52 13.65
N TYR A 359 -1.62 -20.73 12.79
CA TYR A 359 -2.88 -20.01 12.89
C TYR A 359 -4.10 -20.90 12.65
N VAL A 360 -5.20 -20.47 13.25
CA VAL A 360 -6.53 -20.97 12.96
C VAL A 360 -7.46 -19.76 12.87
N GLN A 361 -8.23 -19.69 11.81
CA GLN A 361 -9.26 -18.69 11.62
C GLN A 361 -10.53 -19.34 11.09
N GLY A 362 -11.68 -18.90 11.58
CA GLY A 362 -12.97 -19.40 11.15
C GLY A 362 -14.02 -18.31 11.06
N GLN A 363 -15.05 -18.61 10.30
CA GLN A 363 -16.27 -17.83 10.26
C GLN A 363 -17.48 -18.75 10.20
N TYR A 364 -18.59 -18.26 10.71
CA TYR A 364 -19.86 -18.97 10.71
C TYR A 364 -21.00 -18.02 10.31
N ALA A 365 -21.62 -18.30 9.17
CA ALA A 365 -22.78 -17.57 8.67
C ALA A 365 -24.07 -18.22 9.18
N LEU A 366 -24.85 -17.46 9.93
CA LEU A 366 -26.14 -17.81 10.53
C LEU A 366 -27.20 -16.86 9.95
N ASP A 367 -27.81 -17.21 8.86
CA ASP A 367 -28.81 -16.37 8.16
C ASP A 367 -28.32 -14.92 7.97
N ALA A 368 -28.77 -14.00 8.85
CA ALA A 368 -28.40 -12.59 8.82
C ALA A 368 -27.13 -12.26 9.61
N LEU A 369 -26.60 -13.19 10.43
CA LEU A 369 -25.44 -12.97 11.31
C LEU A 369 -24.24 -13.76 10.80
N THR A 370 -23.12 -13.10 10.57
CA THR A 370 -21.83 -13.73 10.32
C THR A 370 -20.92 -13.46 11.52
N LEU A 371 -20.38 -14.52 12.11
CA LEU A 371 -19.38 -14.46 13.17
C LEU A 371 -18.02 -14.88 12.62
N SER A 372 -16.96 -14.23 13.05
CA SER A 372 -15.58 -14.62 12.74
C SER A 372 -14.72 -14.65 13.98
N GLY A 373 -13.66 -15.45 13.97
CA GLY A 373 -12.66 -15.47 15.01
C GLY A 373 -11.42 -16.23 14.59
N GLY A 374 -10.28 -15.84 15.15
CA GLY A 374 -9.02 -16.49 14.85
C GLY A 374 -7.96 -16.23 15.89
N VAL A 375 -6.94 -17.07 15.88
CA VAL A 375 -5.75 -16.97 16.73
C VAL A 375 -4.52 -17.40 15.97
N ARG A 376 -3.42 -16.71 16.22
CA ARG A 376 -2.07 -17.05 15.73
C ARG A 376 -1.08 -17.04 16.87
N ARG A 377 -0.20 -18.02 16.88
CA ARG A 377 1.01 -18.04 17.68
C ARG A 377 2.20 -17.98 16.75
N GLU A 378 3.11 -17.05 16.99
CA GLU A 378 4.29 -16.82 16.15
C GLU A 378 5.55 -16.76 17.00
N ARG A 379 6.60 -17.45 16.57
CA ARG A 379 7.96 -17.31 17.08
C ARG A 379 8.76 -16.51 16.08
N VAL A 380 9.50 -15.53 16.55
CA VAL A 380 10.39 -14.67 15.76
C VAL A 380 11.78 -14.80 16.33
N GLU A 381 12.76 -15.05 15.47
CA GLU A 381 14.17 -15.21 15.83
C GLU A 381 15.01 -14.20 15.04
N TYR A 382 15.98 -13.60 15.70
CA TYR A 382 16.94 -12.67 15.09
C TYR A 382 18.35 -13.19 15.31
N ALA A 383 19.22 -13.02 14.30
CA ALA A 383 20.64 -13.19 14.47
C ALA A 383 21.40 -12.10 13.72
N TYR A 384 22.37 -11.50 14.40
CA TYR A 384 23.32 -10.54 13.83
C TYR A 384 24.72 -11.14 13.91
N LYS A 385 25.39 -11.27 12.77
CA LYS A 385 26.73 -11.85 12.62
C LYS A 385 27.62 -10.84 11.91
N PRO A 386 28.36 -10.00 12.68
CA PRO A 386 29.36 -9.10 12.10
C PRO A 386 30.60 -9.88 11.68
N ASP A 387 31.33 -9.36 10.67
CA ASP A 387 32.65 -9.90 10.26
C ASP A 387 33.67 -9.82 11.39
N ALA A 388 33.54 -8.80 12.25
CA ALA A 388 34.36 -8.62 13.44
C ALA A 388 33.47 -8.25 14.62
N GLY A 389 33.75 -8.83 15.79
CA GLY A 389 32.98 -8.58 17.00
C GLY A 389 32.13 -9.76 17.45
N LYS A 390 31.17 -9.49 18.33
CA LYS A 390 30.32 -10.53 18.93
C LYS A 390 29.04 -10.69 18.12
N SER A 391 28.68 -11.92 17.79
CA SER A 391 27.35 -12.23 17.30
C SER A 391 26.29 -12.01 18.38
N LEU A 392 25.11 -11.56 17.98
CA LEU A 392 23.97 -11.29 18.83
C LEU A 392 22.77 -12.10 18.32
N ASP A 393 21.96 -12.58 19.23
CA ASP A 393 20.72 -13.30 18.93
C ASP A 393 19.62 -12.90 19.93
N ALA A 394 18.38 -12.96 19.46
CA ALA A 394 17.19 -12.79 20.29
C ALA A 394 16.02 -13.58 19.71
N ASP A 395 15.09 -14.00 20.56
CA ASP A 395 13.85 -14.61 20.13
C ASP A 395 12.66 -14.11 20.97
N ASP A 396 11.51 -14.02 20.30
CA ASP A 396 10.22 -13.69 20.91
C ASP A 396 9.15 -14.68 20.48
N SER A 397 8.15 -14.86 21.35
CA SER A 397 6.97 -15.68 21.06
C SER A 397 5.70 -14.88 21.32
N LEU A 398 5.00 -14.54 20.26
CA LEU A 398 3.89 -13.61 20.26
C LEU A 398 2.57 -14.29 19.90
N THR A 399 1.47 -13.76 20.40
CA THR A 399 0.13 -14.24 20.06
C THR A 399 -0.70 -13.08 19.58
N SER A 400 -1.39 -13.27 18.45
CA SER A 400 -2.45 -12.38 17.99
C SER A 400 -3.77 -13.14 17.92
N TRP A 401 -4.88 -12.41 18.06
CA TRP A 401 -6.21 -12.96 17.91
C TRP A 401 -7.20 -11.89 17.49
N GLU A 402 -8.27 -12.32 16.85
CA GLU A 402 -9.35 -11.43 16.45
C GLU A 402 -10.70 -12.11 16.58
N VAL A 403 -11.73 -11.30 16.84
CA VAL A 403 -13.13 -11.70 16.78
C VAL A 403 -13.93 -10.63 16.06
N GLY A 404 -14.91 -11.05 15.28
CA GLY A 404 -15.76 -10.14 14.51
C GLY A 404 -17.18 -10.66 14.40
N ALA A 405 -18.11 -9.74 14.21
CA ALA A 405 -19.50 -10.03 13.91
C ALA A 405 -20.01 -9.04 12.87
N ASN A 406 -20.79 -9.54 11.91
CA ASN A 406 -21.55 -8.74 10.96
C ASN A 406 -23.02 -9.15 11.03
N TYR A 407 -23.92 -8.20 11.13
CA TYR A 407 -25.36 -8.42 11.13
C TYR A 407 -26.01 -7.69 9.95
N ARG A 408 -26.61 -8.45 9.04
CA ARG A 408 -27.37 -7.95 7.91
C ARG A 408 -28.77 -7.55 8.37
N ILE A 409 -29.02 -6.22 8.44
CA ILE A 409 -30.30 -5.66 8.83
C ILE A 409 -31.33 -5.86 7.73
N ASP A 410 -30.92 -5.64 6.48
CA ASP A 410 -31.71 -5.88 5.27
C ASP A 410 -30.75 -6.20 4.08
N PRO A 411 -31.26 -6.51 2.87
CA PRO A 411 -30.38 -6.83 1.72
C PRO A 411 -29.37 -5.75 1.34
N ALA A 412 -29.58 -4.51 1.74
CA ALA A 412 -28.70 -3.39 1.40
C ALA A 412 -27.83 -2.92 2.58
N LEU A 413 -28.23 -3.18 3.82
CA LEU A 413 -27.62 -2.61 5.02
C LEU A 413 -27.11 -3.70 5.97
N SER A 414 -25.83 -3.64 6.30
CA SER A 414 -25.24 -4.44 7.38
C SER A 414 -24.44 -3.55 8.36
N VAL A 415 -24.29 -4.04 9.57
CA VAL A 415 -23.45 -3.46 10.62
C VAL A 415 -22.46 -4.50 11.10
N PHE A 416 -21.23 -4.05 11.41
CA PHE A 416 -20.20 -4.95 11.89
C PHE A 416 -19.44 -4.38 13.07
N ALA A 417 -18.84 -5.26 13.86
CA ALA A 417 -17.91 -4.93 14.91
C ALA A 417 -16.77 -5.94 14.92
N THR A 418 -15.54 -5.46 15.08
CA THR A 418 -14.33 -6.29 15.25
C THR A 418 -13.55 -5.84 16.48
N TYR A 419 -12.92 -6.80 17.13
CA TYR A 419 -11.84 -6.59 18.07
C TYR A 419 -10.63 -7.42 17.64
N SER A 420 -9.47 -6.80 17.56
CA SER A 420 -8.21 -7.45 17.22
C SER A 420 -7.12 -7.12 18.23
N ASP A 421 -6.27 -8.09 18.52
CA ASP A 421 -5.03 -7.96 19.27
C ASP A 421 -3.89 -8.41 18.34
N ALA A 422 -3.08 -7.45 17.89
CA ALA A 422 -2.05 -7.62 16.86
C ALA A 422 -0.68 -7.19 17.43
N PHE A 423 0.39 -7.69 16.84
CA PHE A 423 1.76 -7.32 17.22
C PHE A 423 2.59 -6.85 16.04
N LEU A 424 3.62 -6.07 16.33
CA LEU A 424 4.70 -5.71 15.44
C LEU A 424 6.02 -6.01 16.12
N THR A 425 6.82 -6.87 15.54
CA THR A 425 8.20 -7.09 15.99
C THR A 425 9.12 -6.04 15.39
N PRO A 426 10.18 -5.62 16.09
CA PRO A 426 11.15 -4.68 15.54
C PRO A 426 11.74 -5.17 14.23
N ASP A 427 12.02 -4.27 13.31
CA ASP A 427 12.88 -4.58 12.20
C ASP A 427 14.35 -4.62 12.65
N ILE A 428 15.22 -5.23 11.84
CA ILE A 428 16.61 -5.48 12.24
C ILE A 428 17.45 -4.21 12.45
N ASP A 429 17.06 -3.08 11.88
CA ASP A 429 17.77 -1.80 12.08
C ASP A 429 17.43 -1.16 13.42
N ARG A 430 16.32 -1.53 14.06
CA ARG A 430 15.90 -0.92 15.32
C ARG A 430 16.80 -1.24 16.50
N PHE A 431 17.57 -2.31 16.41
CA PHE A 431 18.51 -2.70 17.46
C PHE A 431 19.82 -1.92 17.41
N PHE A 432 20.04 -1.10 16.38
CA PHE A 432 21.30 -0.39 16.15
C PHE A 432 21.07 1.10 15.96
N SER A 433 22.10 1.89 16.30
CA SER A 433 22.26 3.29 15.94
C SER A 433 23.62 3.52 15.33
N THR A 434 23.85 4.71 14.79
CA THR A 434 25.16 5.13 14.28
C THR A 434 25.71 6.22 15.18
N ASP A 435 26.92 6.04 15.67
CA ASP A 435 27.71 7.12 16.25
C ASP A 435 28.10 8.08 15.12
N TRP A 436 27.57 9.29 15.14
CA TRP A 436 27.78 10.27 14.07
C TRP A 436 29.15 10.90 14.10
N ASP A 437 29.93 10.76 15.20
CA ASP A 437 31.29 11.25 15.32
C ASP A 437 32.32 10.26 14.78
N THR A 438 32.10 8.96 15.06
CA THR A 438 33.00 7.87 14.63
C THR A 438 32.48 7.10 13.41
N TYR A 439 31.19 7.23 13.08
CA TYR A 439 30.47 6.43 12.09
C TYR A 439 30.43 4.93 12.41
N GLU A 440 30.65 4.58 13.67
CA GLU A 440 30.54 3.19 14.14
C GLU A 440 29.09 2.81 14.41
N VAL A 441 28.76 1.55 14.15
CA VAL A 441 27.45 0.98 14.47
C VAL A 441 27.42 0.55 15.94
N ILE A 442 26.50 1.11 16.71
CA ILE A 442 26.30 0.81 18.13
C ILE A 442 25.07 -0.09 18.29
N PHE A 443 25.22 -1.18 19.04
CA PHE A 443 24.08 -2.00 19.47
C PHE A 443 23.42 -1.36 20.70
N ASN A 444 22.15 -0.98 20.56
CA ASN A 444 21.36 -0.30 21.60
C ASN A 444 20.60 -1.27 22.52
N GLY A 445 20.57 -2.54 22.18
CA GLY A 445 19.77 -3.56 22.83
C GLY A 445 18.58 -4.02 21.97
N PHE A 446 18.00 -5.14 22.33
CA PHE A 446 16.77 -5.63 21.72
C PHE A 446 15.58 -4.88 22.33
N ILE A 447 14.85 -4.13 21.49
CA ILE A 447 13.66 -3.40 21.92
C ILE A 447 12.42 -4.30 21.90
N GLU A 448 11.45 -3.96 22.73
CA GLU A 448 10.23 -4.76 22.91
C GLU A 448 9.33 -4.72 21.66
N PRO A 449 8.69 -5.83 21.29
CA PRO A 449 7.64 -5.83 20.28
C PRO A 449 6.47 -4.93 20.68
N ALA A 450 5.92 -4.22 19.70
CA ALA A 450 4.73 -3.42 19.88
C ALA A 450 3.48 -4.29 19.85
N GLN A 451 2.49 -3.97 20.69
CA GLN A 451 1.17 -4.59 20.71
C GLN A 451 0.08 -3.55 20.42
N ALA A 452 -0.89 -3.91 19.58
CA ALA A 452 -2.00 -3.04 19.21
C ALA A 452 -3.34 -3.74 19.38
N ARG A 453 -4.19 -3.18 20.25
CA ARG A 453 -5.57 -3.65 20.51
C ARG A 453 -6.55 -2.69 19.85
N THR A 454 -7.26 -3.15 18.83
CA THR A 454 -8.13 -2.31 18.01
C THR A 454 -9.57 -2.77 18.07
N VAL A 455 -10.48 -1.84 18.37
CA VAL A 455 -11.93 -1.99 18.18
C VAL A 455 -12.31 -1.23 16.90
N THR A 456 -13.06 -1.85 16.03
CA THR A 456 -13.69 -1.19 14.87
C THR A 456 -15.18 -1.51 14.85
N VAL A 457 -16.01 -0.49 14.67
CA VAL A 457 -17.46 -0.63 14.46
C VAL A 457 -17.80 0.10 13.17
N GLY A 458 -18.62 -0.52 12.33
CA GLY A 458 -18.98 0.11 11.08
C GLY A 458 -20.30 -0.37 10.50
N LEU A 459 -20.65 0.24 9.38
CA LEU A 459 -21.80 -0.14 8.58
C LEU A 459 -21.42 -0.19 7.09
N ASN A 460 -22.07 -1.09 6.35
CA ASN A 460 -22.02 -1.16 4.91
C ASN A 460 -23.44 -0.96 4.37
N HIS A 461 -23.62 0.01 3.47
CA HIS A 461 -24.87 0.19 2.74
C HIS A 461 -24.57 0.03 1.25
N LEU A 462 -25.02 -1.09 0.69
CA LEU A 462 -24.73 -1.53 -0.68
C LEU A 462 -26.03 -1.68 -1.45
N THR A 463 -26.19 -0.89 -2.48
CA THR A 463 -27.29 -0.95 -3.44
C THR A 463 -26.74 -0.97 -4.85
N ASP A 464 -27.58 -1.20 -5.84
CA ASP A 464 -27.17 -1.18 -7.26
C ASP A 464 -26.50 0.15 -7.68
N ARG A 465 -26.73 1.24 -6.94
CA ARG A 465 -26.26 2.59 -7.29
C ARG A 465 -25.34 3.23 -6.26
N ASN A 466 -25.25 2.67 -5.06
CA ASN A 466 -24.46 3.25 -3.99
C ASN A 466 -23.72 2.18 -3.20
N ARG A 467 -22.46 2.44 -2.93
CA ARG A 467 -21.60 1.63 -2.07
C ARG A 467 -20.98 2.53 -1.01
N LEU A 468 -21.68 2.66 0.12
CA LEU A 468 -21.25 3.44 1.26
C LEU A 468 -20.73 2.53 2.36
N LYS A 469 -19.55 2.81 2.86
CA LYS A 469 -18.96 2.20 4.06
C LYS A 469 -18.58 3.29 5.05
N LEU A 470 -18.97 3.12 6.29
CA LEU A 470 -18.61 3.98 7.41
C LEU A 470 -17.99 3.12 8.51
N SER A 471 -16.86 3.56 9.07
CA SER A 471 -16.28 2.91 10.24
C SER A 471 -15.76 3.93 11.25
N VAL A 472 -15.80 3.54 12.52
CA VAL A 472 -15.17 4.22 13.64
C VAL A 472 -14.23 3.23 14.30
N PHE A 473 -13.01 3.65 14.61
CA PHE A 473 -12.02 2.80 15.23
C PHE A 473 -11.38 3.46 16.45
N HIS A 474 -10.90 2.62 17.35
CA HIS A 474 -10.06 3.00 18.48
C HIS A 474 -9.01 1.91 18.71
N ALA A 475 -7.74 2.28 18.61
CA ALA A 475 -6.59 1.41 18.84
C ALA A 475 -5.81 1.90 20.08
N ARG A 476 -5.45 0.97 20.98
CA ARG A 476 -4.51 1.19 22.08
C ARG A 476 -3.25 0.42 21.78
N LEU A 477 -2.11 1.08 21.91
CA LEU A 477 -0.80 0.49 21.66
C LEU A 477 0.01 0.48 22.95
N GLU A 478 0.77 -0.59 23.10
CA GLU A 478 1.83 -0.75 24.09
C GLU A 478 3.15 -0.96 23.35
N ASN A 479 4.22 -0.35 23.81
CA ASN A 479 5.57 -0.46 23.25
C ASN A 479 5.66 -0.04 21.77
N GLU A 480 5.00 1.05 21.37
CA GLU A 480 5.08 1.52 19.98
C GLU A 480 6.53 1.92 19.63
N ILE A 481 7.09 1.33 18.58
CA ILE A 481 8.50 1.52 18.21
C ILE A 481 8.70 2.88 17.56
N TYR A 482 9.70 3.66 18.02
CA TYR A 482 10.06 4.94 17.44
C TYR A 482 11.55 5.24 17.56
N LEU A 483 12.03 6.22 16.79
CA LEU A 483 13.37 6.79 16.93
C LEU A 483 13.25 8.03 17.81
N GLU A 484 13.86 7.98 19.00
CA GLU A 484 13.88 9.12 19.92
C GLU A 484 14.71 10.27 19.30
N PRO A 485 14.14 11.49 19.15
CA PRO A 485 14.78 12.54 18.35
C PRO A 485 15.98 13.24 19.01
N ILE A 486 16.19 13.08 20.31
CA ILE A 486 17.33 13.71 21.03
C ILE A 486 18.52 12.76 21.07
N SER A 487 18.31 11.52 21.51
CA SER A 487 19.36 10.50 21.61
C SER A 487 19.66 9.82 20.27
N TYR A 488 18.75 9.92 19.31
CA TYR A 488 18.78 9.16 18.05
C TYR A 488 18.84 7.64 18.24
N MET A 489 18.30 7.17 19.36
CA MET A 489 18.21 5.75 19.66
C MET A 489 16.79 5.23 19.35
N ASN A 490 16.72 4.03 18.79
CA ASN A 490 15.45 3.35 18.65
C ASN A 490 15.00 2.82 20.01
N THR A 491 13.75 3.08 20.35
CA THR A 491 13.14 2.70 21.62
C THR A 491 11.63 2.55 21.50
N ASN A 492 10.92 2.42 22.63
CA ASN A 492 9.48 2.21 22.66
C ASN A 492 8.75 3.40 23.33
N ILE A 493 7.62 3.82 22.75
CA ILE A 493 6.61 4.59 23.44
C ILE A 493 5.81 3.60 24.28
N ASP A 494 5.81 3.76 25.61
CA ASP A 494 5.14 2.82 26.52
C ASP A 494 3.66 2.62 26.19
N LYS A 495 2.94 3.74 25.96
CA LYS A 495 1.52 3.73 25.63
C LYS A 495 1.17 4.83 24.66
N SER A 496 0.36 4.49 23.67
CA SER A 496 -0.25 5.43 22.74
C SER A 496 -1.67 4.99 22.39
N HIS A 497 -2.47 5.89 21.85
CA HIS A 497 -3.75 5.51 21.28
C HIS A 497 -4.04 6.26 19.99
N LYS A 498 -4.81 5.60 19.11
CA LYS A 498 -5.24 6.14 17.83
C LYS A 498 -6.74 5.94 17.70
N TYR A 499 -7.44 6.95 17.17
CA TYR A 499 -8.88 6.83 16.92
C TYR A 499 -9.30 7.69 15.75
N GLY A 500 -10.42 7.33 15.13
CA GLY A 500 -10.88 8.06 13.95
C GLY A 500 -12.18 7.56 13.37
N VAL A 501 -12.56 8.24 12.30
CA VAL A 501 -13.74 7.95 11.49
C VAL A 501 -13.30 7.84 10.04
N GLU A 502 -13.77 6.82 9.34
CA GLU A 502 -13.50 6.58 7.93
C GLU A 502 -14.82 6.49 7.16
N VAL A 503 -14.89 7.15 6.02
CA VAL A 503 -16.02 7.13 5.11
C VAL A 503 -15.51 6.78 3.72
N GLN A 504 -16.13 5.79 3.10
CA GLN A 504 -15.91 5.43 1.69
C GLN A 504 -17.26 5.40 1.01
N ASP A 505 -17.40 6.16 -0.04
CA ASP A 505 -18.65 6.21 -0.80
C ASP A 505 -18.36 6.20 -2.31
N SER A 506 -19.06 5.34 -3.02
CA SER A 506 -19.11 5.33 -4.48
C SER A 506 -20.56 5.36 -4.89
N LEU A 507 -20.99 6.47 -5.48
CA LEU A 507 -22.37 6.74 -5.84
C LEU A 507 -22.52 6.94 -7.34
N GLN A 508 -23.34 6.12 -7.99
CA GLN A 508 -23.81 6.37 -9.35
C GLN A 508 -24.87 7.48 -9.34
N ILE A 509 -24.41 8.72 -9.52
CA ILE A 509 -25.25 9.94 -9.50
C ILE A 509 -26.22 9.93 -10.68
N THR A 510 -25.70 9.60 -11.86
CA THR A 510 -26.47 9.37 -13.08
C THR A 510 -25.95 8.09 -13.77
N PRO A 511 -26.62 7.54 -14.80
CA PRO A 511 -26.07 6.42 -15.55
C PRO A 511 -24.67 6.64 -16.13
N ASN A 512 -24.26 7.89 -16.30
CA ASN A 512 -22.97 8.27 -16.88
C ASN A 512 -22.00 8.91 -15.90
N VAL A 513 -22.38 9.13 -14.65
CA VAL A 513 -21.56 9.83 -13.64
C VAL A 513 -21.55 9.04 -12.35
N THR A 514 -20.37 8.59 -11.96
CA THR A 514 -20.09 8.01 -10.65
C THR A 514 -19.22 8.96 -9.85
N GLY A 515 -19.64 9.28 -8.63
CA GLY A 515 -18.85 10.01 -7.65
C GLY A 515 -18.15 9.06 -6.70
N LEU A 516 -16.94 9.38 -6.29
CA LEU A 516 -16.13 8.67 -5.30
C LEU A 516 -15.74 9.63 -4.18
N VAL A 517 -15.85 9.20 -2.93
CA VAL A 517 -15.34 9.92 -1.75
C VAL A 517 -14.70 8.91 -0.80
N ASN A 518 -13.42 9.11 -0.49
CA ASN A 518 -12.71 8.45 0.59
C ASN A 518 -12.25 9.53 1.57
N TYR A 519 -12.78 9.52 2.78
CA TYR A 519 -12.44 10.48 3.82
C TYR A 519 -12.04 9.77 5.09
N ALA A 520 -10.95 10.24 5.72
CA ALA A 520 -10.54 9.79 7.05
C ALA A 520 -10.26 11.00 7.95
N TRP A 521 -10.78 10.94 9.16
CA TRP A 521 -10.37 11.77 10.27
C TRP A 521 -9.69 10.89 11.32
N THR A 522 -8.46 11.23 11.69
CA THR A 522 -7.63 10.40 12.56
C THR A 522 -6.89 11.25 13.58
N ARG A 523 -6.81 10.79 14.81
CA ARG A 523 -5.90 11.30 15.83
C ARG A 523 -5.05 10.16 16.38
N ALA A 524 -3.77 10.45 16.59
CA ALA A 524 -2.79 9.55 17.20
C ALA A 524 -2.08 10.33 18.31
N ILE A 525 -2.10 9.80 19.54
CA ILE A 525 -1.67 10.51 20.74
C ILE A 525 -0.75 9.60 21.56
N ILE A 526 0.34 10.16 22.04
CA ILE A 526 1.26 9.53 23.00
C ILE A 526 0.64 9.69 24.38
N ASP A 527 0.36 8.58 25.05
CA ASP A 527 -0.22 8.61 26.42
C ASP A 527 0.88 8.62 27.47
N ARG A 528 1.96 7.89 27.19
CA ARG A 528 3.10 7.78 28.10
C ARG A 528 4.35 7.39 27.31
N GLU A 529 5.42 8.11 27.58
CA GLU A 529 6.75 7.83 27.05
C GLU A 529 7.77 8.04 28.17
N ALA A 530 8.54 6.99 28.54
CA ALA A 530 9.44 7.01 29.69
C ALA A 530 10.86 7.43 29.31
N ASP A 531 11.33 7.09 28.11
CA ASP A 531 12.73 7.30 27.71
C ASP A 531 13.07 8.80 27.52
N GLY A 532 12.12 9.61 27.03
CA GLY A 532 12.23 11.08 27.03
C GLY A 532 11.79 11.74 28.33
N GLY A 533 11.61 10.95 29.41
CA GLY A 533 11.22 11.47 30.72
C GLY A 533 9.79 12.00 30.79
N GLY A 534 8.89 11.56 29.88
CA GLY A 534 7.51 12.02 29.80
C GLY A 534 7.34 13.34 29.06
N ALA A 535 8.36 13.82 28.36
CA ALA A 535 8.31 15.09 27.59
C ALA A 535 7.23 15.06 26.49
N TYR A 536 6.92 13.88 25.97
CA TYR A 536 5.98 13.69 24.86
C TYR A 536 4.57 13.27 25.32
N ASP A 537 4.34 13.12 26.63
CA ASP A 537 3.03 12.74 27.16
C ASP A 537 1.93 13.72 26.75
N GLY A 538 0.84 13.20 26.20
CA GLY A 538 -0.29 13.96 25.70
C GLY A 538 -0.08 14.63 24.34
N LYS A 539 1.11 14.46 23.71
CA LYS A 539 1.41 15.01 22.38
C LYS A 539 0.83 14.15 21.27
N GLU A 540 0.62 14.75 20.11
CA GLU A 540 0.24 14.02 18.91
C GLU A 540 1.46 13.35 18.28
N LEU A 541 1.30 12.12 17.79
CA LEU A 541 2.32 11.47 16.99
C LEU A 541 2.62 12.31 15.74
N PRO A 542 3.91 12.61 15.47
CA PRO A 542 4.29 13.44 14.34
C PRO A 542 4.04 12.75 12.99
N GLY A 543 4.01 13.52 11.91
CA GLY A 543 3.80 13.02 10.55
C GLY A 543 2.37 12.59 10.22
N VAL A 544 1.43 12.62 11.17
CA VAL A 544 0.03 12.17 10.99
C VAL A 544 -0.86 13.35 10.60
N SER A 545 -1.40 13.33 9.38
CA SER A 545 -2.44 14.28 8.96
C SER A 545 -3.77 13.92 9.60
N ARG A 546 -4.40 14.89 10.31
CA ARG A 546 -5.70 14.65 10.98
C ARG A 546 -6.84 14.39 10.00
N HIS A 547 -6.75 14.93 8.80
CA HIS A 547 -7.77 14.78 7.76
C HIS A 547 -7.11 14.34 6.45
N SER A 548 -7.67 13.35 5.81
CA SER A 548 -7.33 12.90 4.47
C SER A 548 -8.61 12.76 3.66
N LEU A 549 -8.60 13.25 2.43
CA LEU A 549 -9.72 13.18 1.50
C LEU A 549 -9.19 12.82 0.11
N VAL A 550 -9.80 11.83 -0.50
CA VAL A 550 -9.78 11.60 -1.94
C VAL A 550 -11.22 11.69 -2.43
N ALA A 551 -11.50 12.60 -3.35
CA ALA A 551 -12.81 12.76 -3.95
C ALA A 551 -12.69 12.84 -5.46
N GLY A 552 -13.60 12.22 -6.19
CA GLY A 552 -13.50 12.16 -7.64
C GLY A 552 -14.81 11.91 -8.35
N PHE A 553 -14.74 12.05 -9.65
CA PHE A 553 -15.84 11.71 -10.56
C PHE A 553 -15.30 10.87 -11.72
N ASN A 554 -16.03 9.81 -12.04
CA ASN A 554 -15.88 9.07 -13.26
C ASN A 554 -17.07 9.39 -14.17
N VAL A 555 -16.81 9.95 -15.35
CA VAL A 555 -17.83 10.44 -16.26
C VAL A 555 -17.69 9.74 -17.61
N ARG A 556 -18.71 8.97 -17.99
CA ARG A 556 -18.85 8.49 -19.36
C ARG A 556 -19.31 9.63 -20.25
N VAL A 557 -18.36 10.28 -20.92
CA VAL A 557 -18.61 11.44 -21.79
C VAL A 557 -19.31 11.02 -23.09
N THR A 558 -18.92 9.87 -23.60
CA THR A 558 -19.53 9.18 -24.76
C THR A 558 -19.49 7.67 -24.54
N ASP A 559 -20.11 6.88 -25.40
CA ASP A 559 -20.04 5.41 -25.34
C ASP A 559 -18.62 4.85 -25.44
N ARG A 560 -17.71 5.65 -25.94
CA ARG A 560 -16.32 5.30 -26.18
C ARG A 560 -15.33 6.13 -25.36
N GLY A 561 -15.82 7.07 -24.57
CA GLY A 561 -14.97 8.03 -23.87
C GLY A 561 -15.30 8.18 -22.41
N ASN A 562 -14.31 7.97 -21.54
CA ASN A 562 -14.37 8.14 -20.08
C ASN A 562 -13.43 9.26 -19.63
N LEU A 563 -13.95 10.11 -18.74
CA LEU A 563 -13.21 11.14 -18.03
C LEU A 563 -13.16 10.77 -16.55
N ASN A 564 -11.97 10.66 -15.99
CA ASN A 564 -11.72 10.57 -14.55
C ASN A 564 -11.19 11.91 -14.04
N LEU A 565 -11.77 12.40 -12.95
CA LEU A 565 -11.31 13.56 -12.21
C LEU A 565 -11.16 13.14 -10.75
N SER A 566 -9.98 13.30 -10.16
CA SER A 566 -9.73 13.06 -8.75
C SER A 566 -9.09 14.27 -8.08
N HIS A 567 -9.39 14.46 -6.79
CA HIS A 567 -8.78 15.46 -5.94
C HIS A 567 -8.38 14.82 -4.62
N THR A 568 -7.09 14.88 -4.33
CA THR A 568 -6.52 14.44 -3.05
C THR A 568 -6.19 15.64 -2.20
N TRP A 569 -6.63 15.63 -0.94
CA TRP A 569 -6.28 16.62 0.05
C TRP A 569 -5.92 15.98 1.38
N ARG A 570 -4.83 16.45 2.00
CA ARG A 570 -4.45 16.08 3.37
C ARG A 570 -4.18 17.33 4.17
N SER A 571 -4.64 17.36 5.42
CA SER A 571 -4.37 18.49 6.32
C SER A 571 -2.88 18.56 6.68
N LYS A 572 -2.43 19.71 7.14
CA LYS A 572 -1.10 19.86 7.73
C LYS A 572 -0.92 18.90 8.91
N ALA A 573 0.33 18.49 9.12
CA ALA A 573 0.77 17.65 10.24
C ALA A 573 2.00 18.27 10.92
N TRP A 574 2.36 17.77 12.09
CA TRP A 574 3.66 18.05 12.69
C TRP A 574 4.78 17.47 11.80
N ALA A 575 5.98 18.05 11.84
CA ALA A 575 7.14 17.47 11.16
C ALA A 575 7.37 16.02 11.64
N ALA A 576 8.00 15.18 10.83
CA ALA A 576 8.05 13.73 11.09
C ALA A 576 8.78 13.35 12.39
N ASP A 577 9.58 14.24 12.95
CA ASP A 577 10.35 14.09 14.18
C ASP A 577 9.97 15.08 15.29
N ASP A 578 8.90 15.87 15.09
CA ASP A 578 8.42 16.86 16.08
C ASP A 578 7.51 16.21 17.12
N PHE A 579 8.07 15.39 18.00
CA PHE A 579 7.35 14.74 19.09
C PHE A 579 6.87 15.74 20.16
N ASP A 580 7.54 16.88 20.32
CA ASP A 580 7.14 17.96 21.21
C ASP A 580 5.92 18.73 20.72
N ASN A 581 5.57 18.60 19.45
CA ASN A 581 4.50 19.37 18.78
C ASN A 581 4.70 20.89 18.85
N ASN A 582 5.91 21.34 18.85
CA ASN A 582 6.27 22.75 19.01
C ASN A 582 7.04 23.34 17.83
N ASN A 583 7.47 22.52 16.86
CA ASN A 583 8.26 22.99 15.73
C ASN A 583 7.45 24.01 14.89
N ALA A 584 8.07 25.14 14.60
CA ALA A 584 7.49 26.18 13.77
C ALA A 584 7.23 25.70 12.33
N GLN A 585 8.08 24.81 11.83
CA GLN A 585 7.94 24.20 10.51
C GLN A 585 7.14 22.92 10.58
N LYS A 586 5.90 22.99 10.09
CA LYS A 586 5.00 21.84 9.97
C LYS A 586 5.02 21.31 8.55
N GLN A 587 4.74 20.03 8.41
CA GLN A 587 4.35 19.49 7.12
C GLN A 587 3.11 20.26 6.60
N ARG A 588 3.23 20.85 5.41
CA ARG A 588 2.13 21.61 4.79
C ARG A 588 1.00 20.68 4.38
N ALA A 589 -0.19 21.26 4.21
CA ALA A 589 -1.28 20.53 3.59
C ALA A 589 -0.90 20.14 2.16
N TYR A 590 -1.14 18.87 1.82
CA TYR A 590 -0.98 18.34 0.47
C TYR A 590 -2.29 18.47 -0.30
N GLN A 591 -2.23 18.82 -1.59
CA GLN A 591 -3.38 18.78 -2.48
C GLN A 591 -2.94 18.57 -3.93
N SER A 592 -3.60 17.63 -4.59
CA SER A 592 -3.44 17.37 -6.02
C SER A 592 -4.82 17.24 -6.67
N THR A 593 -4.96 17.75 -7.87
CA THR A 593 -6.12 17.49 -8.73
C THR A 593 -5.62 16.85 -10.01
N ASP A 594 -6.14 15.66 -10.30
CA ASP A 594 -5.68 14.83 -11.39
C ASP A 594 -6.83 14.57 -12.36
N VAL A 595 -6.55 14.57 -13.66
CA VAL A 595 -7.54 14.38 -14.72
C VAL A 595 -7.00 13.38 -15.73
N ALA A 596 -7.81 12.38 -16.07
CA ALA A 596 -7.49 11.45 -17.14
C ALA A 596 -8.69 11.28 -18.09
N TYR A 597 -8.44 11.28 -19.37
CA TYR A 597 -9.45 11.00 -20.41
C TYR A 597 -8.98 9.83 -21.28
N ARG A 598 -9.86 8.86 -21.47
CA ARG A 598 -9.66 7.70 -22.35
C ARG A 598 -10.72 7.67 -23.42
N HIS A 599 -10.33 7.35 -24.65
CA HIS A 599 -11.25 7.26 -25.78
C HIS A 599 -10.93 6.06 -26.67
N ARG A 600 -11.89 5.16 -26.84
CA ARG A 600 -11.79 4.02 -27.74
C ARG A 600 -12.10 4.48 -29.17
N VAL A 601 -11.05 4.70 -29.97
CA VAL A 601 -11.17 5.17 -31.37
C VAL A 601 -11.55 4.05 -32.34
N ALA A 602 -11.17 2.80 -32.01
CA ALA A 602 -11.55 1.59 -32.75
C ALA A 602 -11.80 0.45 -31.74
N LYS A 603 -12.26 -0.71 -32.22
CA LYS A 603 -12.54 -1.86 -31.34
C LYS A 603 -11.34 -2.22 -30.47
N ASP A 604 -10.16 -2.18 -31.04
CA ASP A 604 -8.92 -2.67 -30.44
C ASP A 604 -7.90 -1.54 -30.20
N VAL A 605 -8.35 -0.25 -30.27
CA VAL A 605 -7.47 0.92 -30.12
C VAL A 605 -8.10 1.94 -29.18
N GLU A 606 -7.41 2.22 -28.08
CA GLU A 606 -7.76 3.26 -27.12
C GLU A 606 -6.65 4.32 -27.08
N LEU A 607 -7.02 5.59 -27.14
CA LEU A 607 -6.13 6.72 -26.90
C LEU A 607 -6.44 7.31 -25.52
N TYR A 608 -5.41 7.83 -24.84
CA TYR A 608 -5.62 8.50 -23.55
C TYR A 608 -4.69 9.68 -23.34
N ALA A 609 -5.14 10.60 -22.50
CA ALA A 609 -4.36 11.71 -21.98
C ALA A 609 -4.61 11.84 -20.48
N ALA A 610 -3.57 12.13 -19.72
CA ALA A 610 -3.67 12.38 -18.29
C ALA A 610 -2.83 13.58 -17.87
N VAL A 611 -3.32 14.31 -16.87
CA VAL A 611 -2.63 15.44 -16.23
C VAL A 611 -2.69 15.21 -14.73
N SER A 612 -1.54 15.13 -14.08
CA SER A 612 -1.44 15.11 -12.63
C SER A 612 -1.01 16.49 -12.12
N ASN A 613 -1.50 16.85 -10.92
CA ASN A 613 -1.31 18.17 -10.32
C ASN A 613 -1.74 19.30 -11.27
N LEU A 614 -2.97 19.25 -11.77
CA LEU A 614 -3.53 20.17 -12.78
C LEU A 614 -3.31 21.65 -12.42
N PHE A 615 -3.37 22.01 -11.13
CA PHE A 615 -3.24 23.37 -10.66
C PHE A 615 -1.82 23.76 -10.26
N ASP A 616 -0.84 22.90 -10.56
CA ASP A 616 0.58 23.16 -10.36
C ASP A 616 0.91 23.56 -8.93
N ARG A 617 0.49 22.72 -7.97
CA ARG A 617 0.67 22.97 -6.54
C ARG A 617 2.06 22.53 -6.10
N GLU A 618 2.74 23.40 -5.39
CA GLU A 618 4.02 23.09 -4.75
C GLU A 618 3.76 22.33 -3.44
N ASN A 619 3.87 21.01 -3.48
CA ASN A 619 3.65 20.14 -2.33
C ASN A 619 4.99 19.68 -1.72
N GLY A 620 5.32 20.20 -0.54
CA GLY A 620 6.34 19.58 0.31
C GLY A 620 5.65 18.46 1.10
N LEU A 621 6.00 17.21 0.83
CA LEU A 621 5.28 16.06 1.38
C LEU A 621 5.85 15.52 2.67
N TRP A 622 7.11 15.72 2.91
CA TRP A 622 7.77 15.23 4.10
C TRP A 622 8.70 16.30 4.66
N VAL A 623 8.49 16.64 5.91
CA VAL A 623 9.28 17.62 6.65
C VAL A 623 9.85 16.94 7.88
N ARG A 624 11.16 16.99 8.02
CA ARG A 624 11.90 16.56 9.19
C ARG A 624 12.84 17.68 9.58
N ASP A 625 12.76 18.20 10.80
CA ASP A 625 13.44 19.43 11.22
C ASP A 625 13.21 20.55 10.20
N ASP A 626 14.28 21.11 9.66
CA ASP A 626 14.26 22.11 8.60
C ASP A 626 14.34 21.51 7.19
N ALA A 627 14.41 20.19 7.06
CA ALA A 627 14.51 19.51 5.78
C ALA A 627 13.15 19.26 5.15
N ILE A 628 12.92 19.81 3.96
CA ILE A 628 11.74 19.58 3.13
C ILE A 628 12.14 18.68 1.97
N TYR A 629 11.40 17.58 1.77
CA TYR A 629 11.53 16.71 0.61
C TYR A 629 10.39 17.01 -0.35
N PRO A 630 10.66 17.79 -1.43
CA PRO A 630 9.62 18.15 -2.38
C PRO A 630 9.23 16.94 -3.21
N ILE A 631 7.93 16.74 -3.38
CA ILE A 631 7.38 15.66 -4.20
C ILE A 631 6.09 16.16 -4.83
N ASP A 632 5.81 15.73 -6.07
CA ASP A 632 4.59 16.07 -6.82
C ASP A 632 4.29 17.58 -6.84
N PHE A 633 5.33 18.39 -6.93
CA PHE A 633 5.17 19.84 -6.94
C PHE A 633 5.08 20.44 -8.36
N GLU A 634 5.25 19.62 -9.38
CA GLU A 634 5.13 20.03 -10.77
C GLU A 634 3.96 19.36 -11.46
N ARG A 635 3.27 20.11 -12.31
CA ARG A 635 2.26 19.53 -13.19
C ARG A 635 2.88 18.61 -14.21
N THR A 636 2.45 17.36 -14.21
CA THR A 636 2.86 16.38 -15.22
C THR A 636 1.70 16.07 -16.16
N TRP A 637 2.00 15.78 -17.42
CA TRP A 637 1.03 15.28 -18.38
C TRP A 637 1.62 14.13 -19.21
N LYS A 638 0.74 13.26 -19.66
CA LYS A 638 1.08 12.16 -20.55
C LYS A 638 -0.04 11.94 -21.58
N VAL A 639 0.34 11.49 -22.76
CA VAL A 639 -0.54 10.98 -23.79
C VAL A 639 -0.08 9.59 -24.20
N GLY A 640 -1.02 8.71 -24.50
CA GLY A 640 -0.67 7.34 -24.85
C GLY A 640 -1.75 6.64 -25.67
N ALA A 641 -1.40 5.43 -26.08
CA ALA A 641 -2.28 4.54 -26.83
C ALA A 641 -2.17 3.11 -26.29
N ARG A 642 -3.30 2.43 -26.21
CA ARG A 642 -3.39 1.00 -25.93
C ARG A 642 -3.97 0.27 -27.13
N LEU A 643 -3.29 -0.79 -27.52
CA LEU A 643 -3.74 -1.75 -28.54
C LEU A 643 -4.09 -3.06 -27.83
N THR A 644 -5.19 -3.69 -28.20
CA THR A 644 -5.60 -5.02 -27.72
C THR A 644 -5.80 -5.96 -28.91
N PHE A 645 -5.41 -7.25 -28.76
CA PHE A 645 -5.43 -8.22 -29.86
C PHE A 645 -6.17 -9.49 -29.47
#